data_6791664b70068b331c598987c1198769
#
_entry.id   6791664b70068b331c598987c1198769
#
_cell.length_a   1.000
_cell.length_b   1.000
_cell.length_c   1.000
_cell.angle_alpha   90.00
_cell.angle_beta   90.00
_cell.angle_gamma   90.00
#
_symmetry.space_group_name_H-M   'P 1'
#
loop_
_entity.id
_entity.type
_entity.pdbx_description
1 polymer ?
#
loop_
_entity_poly.entity_id
_entity_poly.type
_entity_poly.pdbx_seq_one_letter_code
_entity_poly.pdbx_strand_id
1 'polypeptide(L)'
;MSELERLLYRELYKKSFYDFVKDFWDCCEPAKFIDGKLIQIYCEIFQYMCRDWIGYDEVDIKLPERTEETEIIDVRQGRRNLCLEVPPRHTKSLIFNVFGATWLWLSYPIKAVSISHTGGLAAQMNAKRYAIINSEKFRYFFPDIVLTMNTSTFLRDERGGELYSLNRNAFTGYGCDIAINDDLTNAETARKDQAEMENAWSYYQNTLPSRINNINKYCIFNIQQRLAPNDIAGHIRNDEALASTYVFVTLPAIFEKDTYVVCPISGEVVHYPKGSFLWEERFGNYESIRKQVGESIFQTQYLQKPIASDKTVVKREMIVEKDLPDTPQIENADIVYASHDFPVKDKDTSDYLGSVLAYRVGANLYITDCLEKRMAFVKSVEYVEQLNDVYAGIIQVIEDKANGSPVLQQLQDKVPGMQAFQPGAASKMQRLESASLYMNSGNVIFVKTKFDKFTNTYTYTEAMQNLITRLLNFPFVEHDDIVDAFSMLVLFVFMDRRFMVYGRAFNSDNIIDTKDISRKNTTIFFNKEGDVWKALEIAPLYSEETKLCVLREILFKADVESGLEKLKAFGENKRVFIDCSATEAMRGMTTQIASVERYEIEDFDKSVAQTNLAFSMKRILIDKGCVQTRSDIESFKYSKTKDETAKYITQKDGFVACLRLALQYYGGIV
;
A
#
# COMPACT_ATOMS: atom_id res chain seq x y z
N MET A 1 -32.65 50.75 8.01
CA MET A 1 -33.46 49.62 7.56
C MET A 1 -34.81 49.70 8.27
N SER A 2 -35.93 49.55 7.58
CA SER A 2 -37.27 49.50 8.17
C SER A 2 -37.46 48.23 9.02
N GLU A 3 -38.47 48.27 9.93
CA GLU A 3 -38.81 47.12 10.74
C GLU A 3 -39.22 45.89 9.88
N LEU A 4 -39.93 46.11 8.79
CA LEU A 4 -40.30 45.06 7.85
C LEU A 4 -39.07 44.44 7.17
N GLU A 5 -38.13 45.24 6.70
CA GLU A 5 -36.89 44.74 6.13
C GLU A 5 -36.10 43.95 7.13
N ARG A 6 -36.00 44.39 8.40
CA ARG A 6 -35.36 43.65 9.49
C ARG A 6 -35.98 42.28 9.68
N LEU A 7 -37.31 42.17 9.70
CA LEU A 7 -38.03 40.91 9.83
C LEU A 7 -37.82 40.00 8.61
N LEU A 8 -37.79 40.54 7.39
CA LEU A 8 -37.52 39.80 6.17
C LEU A 8 -36.10 39.19 6.20
N TYR A 9 -35.10 40.00 6.54
CA TYR A 9 -33.71 39.51 6.66
C TYR A 9 -33.58 38.46 7.78
N ARG A 10 -34.25 38.65 8.92
CA ARG A 10 -34.27 37.68 9.99
C ARG A 10 -34.81 36.32 9.51
N GLU A 11 -35.91 36.30 8.78
CA GLU A 11 -36.47 35.06 8.21
C GLU A 11 -35.58 34.50 7.10
N LEU A 12 -34.92 35.31 6.29
CA LEU A 12 -33.92 34.89 5.31
C LEU A 12 -32.79 34.12 6.00
N TYR A 13 -32.19 34.69 7.04
CA TYR A 13 -31.08 34.05 7.77
C TYR A 13 -31.49 32.76 8.47
N LYS A 14 -32.70 32.63 8.95
CA LYS A 14 -33.22 31.36 9.50
C LYS A 14 -33.39 30.28 8.41
N LYS A 15 -33.79 30.66 7.21
CA LYS A 15 -34.06 29.77 6.09
C LYS A 15 -32.80 29.40 5.28
N SER A 16 -31.82 30.29 5.24
CA SER A 16 -30.59 30.13 4.46
C SER A 16 -29.36 30.19 5.33
N PHE A 17 -28.75 29.05 5.57
CA PHE A 17 -27.50 28.99 6.31
C PHE A 17 -26.37 29.70 5.55
N TYR A 18 -26.38 29.61 4.19
CA TYR A 18 -25.39 30.28 3.36
C TYR A 18 -25.44 31.80 3.49
N ASP A 19 -26.63 32.41 3.42
CA ASP A 19 -26.78 33.84 3.59
C ASP A 19 -26.37 34.32 5.00
N PHE A 20 -26.68 33.53 6.02
CA PHE A 20 -26.21 33.79 7.36
C PHE A 20 -24.68 33.79 7.45
N VAL A 21 -24.01 32.75 6.89
CA VAL A 21 -22.55 32.69 6.88
C VAL A 21 -21.94 33.88 6.16
N LYS A 22 -22.44 34.22 4.96
CA LYS A 22 -21.96 35.28 4.14
C LYS A 22 -22.04 36.63 4.84
N ASP A 23 -23.18 36.94 5.43
CA ASP A 23 -23.43 38.22 6.04
C ASP A 23 -22.81 38.37 7.43
N PHE A 24 -22.64 37.29 8.21
CA PHE A 24 -22.06 37.33 9.55
C PHE A 24 -20.58 36.95 9.61
N TRP A 25 -19.93 36.75 8.44
CA TRP A 25 -18.52 36.35 8.37
C TRP A 25 -17.58 37.33 9.09
N ASP A 26 -17.76 38.62 8.85
CA ASP A 26 -16.96 39.71 9.42
C ASP A 26 -17.10 39.86 10.94
N CYS A 27 -18.13 39.24 11.56
CA CYS A 27 -18.30 39.24 13.00
C CYS A 27 -17.26 38.42 13.75
N CYS A 28 -16.65 37.39 13.11
CA CYS A 28 -15.71 36.49 13.75
C CYS A 28 -14.42 36.20 12.97
N GLU A 29 -14.35 36.63 11.71
CA GLU A 29 -13.22 36.37 10.84
C GLU A 29 -12.73 37.64 10.19
N PRO A 30 -11.48 38.09 10.47
CA PRO A 30 -10.94 39.35 9.89
C PRO A 30 -10.60 39.18 8.41
N ALA A 31 -10.39 37.98 7.89
CA ALA A 31 -10.14 37.74 6.48
C ALA A 31 -11.44 37.95 5.68
N LYS A 32 -11.32 38.58 4.52
CA LYS A 32 -12.45 38.81 3.62
C LYS A 32 -13.13 37.44 3.25
N PHE A 33 -14.45 37.46 3.25
CA PHE A 33 -15.21 36.31 2.74
C PHE A 33 -14.87 36.08 1.26
N ILE A 34 -14.47 34.85 0.95
CA ILE A 34 -14.25 34.39 -0.42
C ILE A 34 -15.48 33.61 -0.82
N ASP A 35 -16.33 34.23 -1.63
CA ASP A 35 -17.51 33.61 -2.18
C ASP A 35 -17.08 32.49 -3.15
N GLY A 36 -17.72 31.32 -3.05
CA GLY A 36 -17.37 30.18 -3.88
C GLY A 36 -18.26 28.97 -3.63
N LYS A 37 -18.30 28.10 -4.62
CA LYS A 37 -19.17 26.89 -4.60
C LYS A 37 -18.94 25.99 -3.39
N LEU A 38 -17.70 25.89 -2.93
CA LEU A 38 -17.36 25.05 -1.77
C LEU A 38 -18.10 25.48 -0.50
N ILE A 39 -18.17 26.79 -0.21
CA ILE A 39 -18.88 27.31 0.97
C ILE A 39 -20.37 27.05 0.86
N GLN A 40 -20.95 27.28 -0.33
CA GLN A 40 -22.35 26.96 -0.60
C GLN A 40 -22.63 25.48 -0.35
N ILE A 41 -21.83 24.58 -0.92
CA ILE A 41 -21.94 23.10 -0.71
C ILE A 41 -21.94 22.76 0.77
N TYR A 42 -21.00 23.29 1.54
CA TYR A 42 -20.93 23.03 2.98
C TYR A 42 -22.20 23.49 3.73
N CYS A 43 -22.66 24.69 3.41
CA CYS A 43 -23.83 25.25 4.07
C CYS A 43 -25.09 24.44 3.76
N GLU A 44 -25.28 24.04 2.51
CA GLU A 44 -26.45 23.28 2.11
C GLU A 44 -26.42 21.84 2.66
N ILE A 45 -25.25 21.20 2.67
CA ILE A 45 -25.08 19.89 3.31
C ILE A 45 -25.38 19.97 4.80
N PHE A 46 -24.80 20.96 5.52
CA PHE A 46 -25.05 21.14 6.95
C PHE A 46 -26.55 21.36 7.23
N GLN A 47 -27.18 22.27 6.47
CA GLN A 47 -28.61 22.58 6.60
C GLN A 47 -29.46 21.31 6.37
N TYR A 48 -29.21 20.55 5.31
CA TYR A 48 -29.95 19.32 5.03
C TYR A 48 -29.76 18.27 6.12
N MET A 49 -28.54 18.09 6.64
CA MET A 49 -28.30 17.14 7.72
C MET A 49 -29.03 17.51 9.01
N CYS A 50 -29.33 18.81 9.22
CA CYS A 50 -30.10 19.31 10.36
C CYS A 50 -31.63 19.41 10.10
N ARG A 51 -32.13 18.81 9.02
CA ARG A 51 -33.56 18.88 8.60
C ARG A 51 -34.57 18.47 9.65
N ASP A 52 -34.19 17.60 10.57
CA ASP A 52 -35.07 17.17 11.67
C ASP A 52 -35.45 18.33 12.63
N TRP A 53 -34.68 19.42 12.64
CA TRP A 53 -34.92 20.60 13.49
C TRP A 53 -35.48 21.78 12.72
N ILE A 54 -35.02 21.98 11.46
CA ILE A 54 -35.34 23.16 10.67
C ILE A 54 -36.40 22.92 9.61
N GLY A 55 -36.78 21.66 9.37
CA GLY A 55 -37.60 21.25 8.24
C GLY A 55 -36.79 21.14 6.95
N TYR A 56 -37.39 20.54 5.96
CA TYR A 56 -36.82 20.38 4.61
C TYR A 56 -37.96 20.26 3.59
N ASP A 57 -37.92 21.15 2.63
CA ASP A 57 -38.80 21.07 1.47
C ASP A 57 -38.06 20.29 0.38
N GLU A 58 -38.66 19.17 -0.06
CA GLU A 58 -38.07 18.31 -1.07
C GLU A 58 -37.97 19.04 -2.41
N VAL A 59 -36.77 19.11 -2.98
CA VAL A 59 -36.54 19.71 -4.29
C VAL A 59 -36.24 18.62 -5.30
N ASP A 60 -36.94 18.68 -6.43
CA ASP A 60 -36.69 17.78 -7.56
C ASP A 60 -35.36 18.15 -8.23
N ILE A 61 -34.40 17.22 -8.21
CA ILE A 61 -33.04 17.45 -8.72
C ILE A 61 -32.74 16.47 -9.83
N LYS A 62 -32.47 17.00 -11.00
CA LYS A 62 -32.08 16.18 -12.15
C LYS A 62 -30.61 15.85 -12.07
N LEU A 63 -30.31 14.60 -11.77
CA LEU A 63 -28.94 14.10 -11.68
C LEU A 63 -28.37 13.78 -13.07
N PRO A 64 -27.06 13.92 -13.28
CA PRO A 64 -26.36 13.45 -14.47
C PRO A 64 -26.38 11.91 -14.53
N GLU A 65 -26.10 11.37 -15.70
CA GLU A 65 -25.97 9.93 -15.88
C GLU A 65 -24.72 9.40 -15.16
N ARG A 66 -24.89 8.26 -14.46
CA ARG A 66 -23.76 7.59 -13.80
C ARG A 66 -22.98 6.79 -14.83
N THR A 67 -21.68 7.05 -14.93
CA THR A 67 -20.71 6.29 -15.71
C THR A 67 -19.55 5.87 -14.85
N GLU A 68 -18.62 5.05 -15.35
CA GLU A 68 -17.41 4.67 -14.62
C GLU A 68 -16.46 5.86 -14.36
N GLU A 69 -16.55 6.91 -15.19
CA GLU A 69 -15.74 8.12 -15.09
C GLU A 69 -16.43 9.25 -14.31
N THR A 70 -17.65 9.03 -13.82
CA THR A 70 -18.41 10.03 -13.07
C THR A 70 -18.62 9.62 -11.63
N GLU A 71 -18.55 10.59 -10.73
CA GLU A 71 -18.89 10.45 -9.31
C GLU A 71 -20.03 11.42 -8.97
N ILE A 72 -21.03 10.94 -8.24
CA ILE A 72 -22.16 11.78 -7.78
C ILE A 72 -22.18 11.75 -6.26
N ILE A 73 -21.96 12.90 -5.65
CA ILE A 73 -22.03 13.10 -4.21
C ILE A 73 -23.40 13.70 -3.89
N ASP A 74 -24.26 12.88 -3.30
CA ASP A 74 -25.61 13.27 -2.89
C ASP A 74 -25.88 12.82 -1.45
N VAL A 75 -26.16 13.75 -0.57
CA VAL A 75 -26.41 13.49 0.86
C VAL A 75 -27.85 13.05 1.16
N ARG A 76 -28.73 13.06 0.17
CA ARG A 76 -30.17 12.71 0.31
C ARG A 76 -30.39 11.18 0.37
N GLN A 77 -29.64 10.50 1.21
CA GLN A 77 -29.68 9.02 1.35
C GLN A 77 -30.52 8.55 2.56
N GLY A 78 -31.27 9.43 3.20
CA GLY A 78 -32.06 9.10 4.39
C GLY A 78 -31.25 8.88 5.68
N ARG A 79 -29.93 8.96 5.61
CA ARG A 79 -29.03 8.78 6.75
C ARG A 79 -28.94 10.06 7.58
N ARG A 80 -28.60 9.90 8.87
CA ARG A 80 -28.58 11.01 9.84
C ARG A 80 -27.22 11.59 10.09
N ASN A 81 -26.15 10.81 9.88
CA ASN A 81 -24.82 11.21 10.23
C ASN A 81 -24.00 11.54 8.97
N LEU A 82 -23.04 12.45 9.11
CA LEU A 82 -22.16 12.87 8.03
C LEU A 82 -20.71 12.54 8.37
N CYS A 83 -19.99 11.91 7.44
CA CYS A 83 -18.54 11.85 7.43
C CYS A 83 -18.03 12.70 6.26
N LEU A 84 -17.48 13.87 6.60
CA LEU A 84 -16.94 14.84 5.63
C LEU A 84 -15.42 14.80 5.64
N GLU A 85 -14.84 14.45 4.50
CA GLU A 85 -13.40 14.36 4.29
C GLU A 85 -12.95 15.46 3.33
N VAL A 86 -12.17 16.42 3.83
CA VAL A 86 -11.78 17.62 3.09
C VAL A 86 -10.37 18.04 3.46
N PRO A 87 -9.58 18.60 2.52
CA PRO A 87 -8.22 19.02 2.78
C PRO A 87 -8.09 20.04 3.91
N PRO A 88 -6.89 20.19 4.51
CA PRO A 88 -6.64 21.21 5.52
C PRO A 88 -6.84 22.61 4.96
N ARG A 89 -7.22 23.56 5.85
CA ARG A 89 -7.43 24.99 5.53
C ARG A 89 -8.55 25.31 4.54
N HIS A 90 -9.48 24.39 4.30
CA HIS A 90 -10.67 24.58 3.47
C HIS A 90 -11.89 25.03 4.29
N THR A 91 -11.71 25.74 5.38
CA THR A 91 -12.73 26.39 6.24
C THR A 91 -13.79 25.46 6.87
N LYS A 92 -13.62 24.12 6.77
CA LYS A 92 -14.58 23.12 7.30
C LYS A 92 -14.94 23.39 8.77
N SER A 93 -13.92 23.61 9.63
CA SER A 93 -14.12 23.86 11.07
C SER A 93 -14.90 25.15 11.31
N LEU A 94 -14.64 26.19 10.55
CA LEU A 94 -15.34 27.47 10.71
C LEU A 94 -16.81 27.36 10.34
N ILE A 95 -17.12 26.73 9.21
CA ILE A 95 -18.51 26.57 8.75
C ILE A 95 -19.29 25.63 9.65
N PHE A 96 -18.82 24.42 9.89
CA PHE A 96 -19.58 23.41 10.63
C PHE A 96 -19.59 23.70 12.14
N ASN A 97 -18.42 24.01 12.71
CA ASN A 97 -18.25 24.12 14.14
C ASN A 97 -18.70 25.49 14.67
N VAL A 98 -18.31 26.61 14.02
CA VAL A 98 -18.64 27.94 14.51
C VAL A 98 -19.99 28.41 13.99
N PHE A 99 -20.13 28.55 12.67
CA PHE A 99 -21.35 29.10 12.08
C PHE A 99 -22.53 28.15 12.22
N GLY A 100 -22.35 26.83 11.94
CA GLY A 100 -23.43 25.86 11.94
C GLY A 100 -24.11 25.73 13.29
N ALA A 101 -23.31 25.57 14.37
CA ALA A 101 -23.87 25.49 15.73
C ALA A 101 -24.56 26.80 16.14
N THR A 102 -24.06 27.96 15.75
CA THR A 102 -24.66 29.26 16.05
C THR A 102 -25.93 29.50 15.25
N TRP A 103 -25.94 29.10 13.97
CA TRP A 103 -27.10 29.23 13.09
C TRP A 103 -28.30 28.43 13.57
N LEU A 104 -28.10 27.24 14.07
CA LEU A 104 -29.19 26.41 14.60
C LEU A 104 -29.95 27.10 15.74
N TRP A 105 -29.28 27.93 16.54
CA TRP A 105 -29.92 28.71 17.61
C TRP A 105 -30.88 29.77 17.10
N LEU A 106 -30.80 30.17 15.82
CA LEU A 106 -31.75 31.13 15.27
C LEU A 106 -33.19 30.60 15.32
N SER A 107 -33.37 29.30 15.22
CA SER A 107 -34.66 28.63 15.19
C SER A 107 -34.93 27.78 16.42
N TYR A 108 -33.94 27.10 16.98
CA TYR A 108 -34.10 26.12 18.06
C TYR A 108 -33.02 26.26 19.14
N PRO A 109 -33.40 26.19 20.42
CA PRO A 109 -32.45 26.16 21.54
C PRO A 109 -31.80 24.76 21.63
N ILE A 110 -31.04 24.39 20.66
CA ILE A 110 -30.40 23.07 20.55
C ILE A 110 -29.22 22.92 21.50
N LYS A 111 -28.95 21.70 21.94
CA LYS A 111 -27.73 21.35 22.65
C LYS A 111 -26.75 20.72 21.71
N ALA A 112 -25.72 21.49 21.33
CA ALA A 112 -24.69 21.03 20.44
C ALA A 112 -23.32 20.97 21.16
N VAL A 113 -22.57 19.93 20.85
CA VAL A 113 -21.18 19.80 21.33
C VAL A 113 -20.24 19.77 20.13
N SER A 114 -19.18 20.54 20.19
CA SER A 114 -18.07 20.50 19.25
C SER A 114 -16.84 19.96 19.95
N ILE A 115 -16.19 18.98 19.31
CA ILE A 115 -15.06 18.27 19.90
C ILE A 115 -13.88 18.36 18.96
N SER A 116 -12.76 18.84 19.49
CA SER A 116 -11.49 18.97 18.75
C SER A 116 -10.37 18.23 19.50
N HIS A 117 -9.25 17.99 18.85
CA HIS A 117 -8.12 17.28 19.48
C HIS A 117 -7.46 18.03 20.63
N THR A 118 -7.56 19.38 20.70
CA THR A 118 -7.03 20.18 21.83
C THR A 118 -8.05 21.13 22.43
N GLY A 119 -7.90 21.40 23.75
CA GLY A 119 -8.74 22.39 24.44
C GLY A 119 -8.51 23.82 23.95
N GLY A 120 -7.31 24.16 23.50
CA GLY A 120 -7.01 25.49 22.94
C GLY A 120 -7.79 25.79 21.65
N LEU A 121 -7.88 24.81 20.72
CA LEU A 121 -8.71 24.95 19.53
C LEU A 121 -10.20 25.06 19.88
N ALA A 122 -10.67 24.22 20.80
CA ALA A 122 -12.04 24.29 21.27
C ALA A 122 -12.40 25.67 21.83
N ALA A 123 -11.53 26.25 22.66
CA ALA A 123 -11.73 27.60 23.19
C ALA A 123 -11.74 28.69 22.09
N GLN A 124 -10.88 28.59 21.10
CA GLN A 124 -10.87 29.52 19.96
C GLN A 124 -12.18 29.45 19.14
N MET A 125 -12.72 28.25 18.92
CA MET A 125 -14.00 28.10 18.21
C MET A 125 -15.15 28.69 19.03
N ASN A 126 -15.15 28.49 20.35
CA ASN A 126 -16.14 29.10 21.24
C ASN A 126 -16.06 30.64 21.27
N ALA A 127 -14.85 31.19 21.30
CA ALA A 127 -14.64 32.64 21.21
C ALA A 127 -15.22 33.25 19.93
N LYS A 128 -15.08 32.55 18.79
CA LYS A 128 -15.67 33.00 17.52
C LYS A 128 -17.21 32.94 17.55
N ARG A 129 -17.81 31.89 18.12
CA ARG A 129 -19.27 31.81 18.32
C ARG A 129 -19.76 32.97 19.18
N TYR A 130 -19.07 33.21 20.28
CA TYR A 130 -19.37 34.35 21.14
C TYR A 130 -19.28 35.67 20.40
N ALA A 131 -18.26 35.88 19.58
CA ALA A 131 -18.09 37.09 18.78
C ALA A 131 -19.27 37.32 17.82
N ILE A 132 -19.77 36.27 17.15
CA ILE A 132 -20.97 36.36 16.30
C ILE A 132 -22.18 36.77 17.15
N ILE A 133 -22.51 36.00 18.18
CA ILE A 133 -23.73 36.20 18.98
C ILE A 133 -23.71 37.56 19.71
N ASN A 134 -22.53 38.02 20.14
CA ASN A 134 -22.34 39.29 20.81
C ASN A 134 -22.22 40.50 19.90
N SER A 135 -22.15 40.30 18.56
CA SER A 135 -22.05 41.40 17.61
C SER A 135 -23.31 42.25 17.61
N GLU A 136 -23.15 43.58 17.31
CA GLU A 136 -24.29 44.50 17.16
C GLU A 136 -25.23 44.03 16.08
N LYS A 137 -24.68 43.49 14.97
CA LYS A 137 -25.43 42.96 13.84
C LYS A 137 -26.32 41.80 14.25
N PHE A 138 -25.80 40.80 15.01
CA PHE A 138 -26.56 39.66 15.48
C PHE A 138 -27.67 40.10 16.45
N ARG A 139 -27.35 40.93 17.42
CA ARG A 139 -28.35 41.44 18.39
C ARG A 139 -29.45 42.29 17.73
N TYR A 140 -29.14 42.97 16.63
CA TYR A 140 -30.11 43.70 15.87
C TYR A 140 -31.16 42.80 15.23
N PHE A 141 -30.74 41.71 14.62
CA PHE A 141 -31.64 40.78 13.95
C PHE A 141 -32.30 39.75 14.93
N PHE A 142 -31.57 39.32 15.97
CA PHE A 142 -31.97 38.30 16.92
C PHE A 142 -31.90 38.77 18.37
N PRO A 143 -32.68 39.81 18.77
CA PRO A 143 -32.62 40.35 20.14
C PRO A 143 -33.17 39.38 21.19
N ASP A 144 -33.91 38.36 20.78
CA ASP A 144 -34.47 37.30 21.60
C ASP A 144 -33.47 36.17 21.96
N ILE A 145 -32.27 36.20 21.39
CA ILE A 145 -31.20 35.25 21.73
C ILE A 145 -30.25 35.92 22.74
N VAL A 146 -30.50 35.72 23.99
CA VAL A 146 -29.74 36.32 25.09
C VAL A 146 -28.91 35.29 25.79
N LEU A 147 -27.60 35.54 25.90
CA LEU A 147 -26.71 34.65 26.65
C LEU A 147 -26.87 34.80 28.14
N THR A 148 -27.12 33.69 28.86
CA THR A 148 -27.16 33.59 30.30
C THR A 148 -25.86 33.08 30.90
N MET A 149 -25.07 32.33 30.12
CA MET A 149 -23.72 31.88 30.50
C MET A 149 -22.76 31.99 29.32
N ASN A 150 -21.53 32.42 29.64
CA ASN A 150 -20.42 32.49 28.72
C ASN A 150 -19.13 32.13 29.46
N THR A 151 -18.51 31.02 29.05
CA THR A 151 -17.18 30.62 29.48
C THR A 151 -16.29 30.37 28.27
N SER A 152 -15.03 30.06 28.48
CA SER A 152 -14.12 29.73 27.37
C SER A 152 -14.54 28.50 26.54
N THR A 153 -15.40 27.65 27.06
CA THR A 153 -15.80 26.37 26.46
C THR A 153 -17.31 26.13 26.38
N PHE A 154 -18.10 27.09 26.86
CA PHE A 154 -19.53 26.89 26.97
C PHE A 154 -20.33 28.20 26.86
N LEU A 155 -21.40 28.14 26.06
CA LEU A 155 -22.41 29.19 25.94
C LEU A 155 -23.79 28.59 26.24
N ARG A 156 -24.62 29.35 26.96
CA ARG A 156 -26.04 29.02 27.20
C ARG A 156 -26.89 30.25 26.92
N ASP A 157 -28.00 30.05 26.25
CA ASP A 157 -29.04 31.09 26.10
C ASP A 157 -30.17 30.91 27.10
N GLU A 158 -31.01 31.95 27.24
CA GLU A 158 -32.14 31.93 28.17
C GLU A 158 -33.23 30.92 27.82
N ARG A 159 -33.30 30.46 26.57
CA ARG A 159 -34.24 29.45 26.06
C ARG A 159 -33.80 28.03 26.43
N GLY A 160 -32.60 27.86 26.99
CA GLY A 160 -32.02 26.58 27.37
C GLY A 160 -31.17 25.90 26.29
N GLY A 161 -30.82 26.60 25.24
CA GLY A 161 -29.84 26.14 24.25
C GLY A 161 -28.44 26.11 24.88
N GLU A 162 -27.64 25.12 24.51
CA GLU A 162 -26.30 24.87 25.06
C GLU A 162 -25.31 24.56 23.93
N LEU A 163 -24.22 25.35 23.83
CA LEU A 163 -23.12 25.11 22.89
C LEU A 163 -21.84 24.83 23.67
N TYR A 164 -21.37 23.59 23.60
CA TYR A 164 -20.12 23.19 24.20
C TYR A 164 -19.00 23.14 23.16
N SER A 165 -17.79 23.52 23.57
CA SER A 165 -16.55 23.36 22.79
C SER A 165 -15.52 22.69 23.68
N LEU A 166 -15.26 21.41 23.43
CA LEU A 166 -14.50 20.54 24.32
C LEU A 166 -13.39 19.81 23.55
N ASN A 167 -12.42 19.31 24.28
CA ASN A 167 -11.58 18.24 23.75
C ASN A 167 -12.24 16.89 24.09
N ARG A 168 -11.84 15.82 23.39
CA ARG A 168 -12.44 14.48 23.57
C ARG A 168 -12.36 13.95 25.01
N ASN A 169 -11.31 14.32 25.78
CA ASN A 169 -11.13 13.86 27.16
C ASN A 169 -12.05 14.59 28.15
N ALA A 170 -12.51 15.79 27.78
CA ALA A 170 -13.39 16.59 28.61
C ALA A 170 -14.90 16.31 28.38
N PHE A 171 -15.23 15.51 27.37
CA PHE A 171 -16.62 15.18 27.02
C PHE A 171 -17.17 14.06 27.90
N THR A 172 -17.24 14.33 29.20
CA THR A 172 -17.84 13.45 30.21
C THR A 172 -18.94 14.20 30.96
N GLY A 173 -20.12 13.55 31.09
CA GLY A 173 -21.24 14.13 31.87
C GLY A 173 -22.16 15.11 31.09
N TYR A 174 -21.91 15.36 29.82
CA TYR A 174 -22.75 16.24 28.99
C TYR A 174 -23.57 15.42 28.01
N GLY A 175 -24.82 15.83 27.73
CA GLY A 175 -25.65 15.28 26.67
C GLY A 175 -25.76 16.26 25.51
N CYS A 176 -25.96 15.78 24.29
CA CYS A 176 -26.16 16.61 23.10
C CYS A 176 -27.21 16.04 22.14
N ASP A 177 -27.77 16.93 21.34
CA ASP A 177 -28.65 16.61 20.22
C ASP A 177 -27.82 16.52 18.93
N ILE A 178 -26.78 17.34 18.83
CA ILE A 178 -25.83 17.36 17.72
C ILE A 178 -24.40 17.29 18.24
N ALA A 179 -23.60 16.37 17.68
CA ALA A 179 -22.17 16.27 17.92
C ALA A 179 -21.39 16.63 16.66
N ILE A 180 -20.42 17.54 16.78
CA ILE A 180 -19.54 17.97 15.70
C ILE A 180 -18.12 17.59 16.08
N ASN A 181 -17.64 16.46 15.57
CA ASN A 181 -16.27 16.00 15.74
C ASN A 181 -15.39 16.64 14.65
N ASP A 182 -14.48 17.51 15.04
CA ASP A 182 -13.67 18.33 14.17
C ASP A 182 -12.18 18.00 14.37
N ASP A 183 -11.58 17.30 13.39
CA ASP A 183 -10.19 16.85 13.40
C ASP A 183 -9.80 16.28 14.79
N LEU A 184 -10.39 15.14 15.20
CA LEU A 184 -10.20 14.53 16.53
C LEU A 184 -8.76 14.09 16.82
N THR A 185 -7.93 13.96 15.77
CA THR A 185 -6.52 13.59 15.83
C THR A 185 -5.65 14.66 15.18
N ASN A 186 -4.48 14.88 15.76
CA ASN A 186 -3.49 15.77 15.17
C ASN A 186 -2.77 15.07 14.02
N ALA A 187 -2.60 15.76 12.88
CA ALA A 187 -1.96 15.22 11.69
C ALA A 187 -0.49 14.81 11.90
N GLU A 188 0.23 15.46 12.81
CA GLU A 188 1.62 15.11 13.11
C GLU A 188 1.72 13.89 14.02
N THR A 189 0.90 13.82 15.07
CA THR A 189 0.87 12.68 16.00
C THR A 189 0.26 11.44 15.38
N ALA A 190 -0.76 11.56 14.55
CA ALA A 190 -1.39 10.42 13.87
C ALA A 190 -0.43 9.55 13.06
N ARG A 191 0.68 10.13 12.57
CA ARG A 191 1.71 9.41 11.82
C ARG A 191 2.72 8.69 12.69
N LYS A 192 2.95 9.20 13.90
CA LYS A 192 4.02 8.75 14.79
C LYS A 192 3.51 7.87 15.93
N ASP A 193 2.23 8.01 16.27
CA ASP A 193 1.65 7.41 17.47
C ASP A 193 0.30 6.74 17.15
N GLN A 194 0.36 5.42 17.00
CA GLN A 194 -0.84 4.61 16.78
C GLN A 194 -1.81 4.66 17.98
N ALA A 195 -1.30 4.82 19.21
CA ALA A 195 -2.13 4.88 20.40
C ALA A 195 -3.05 6.11 20.37
N GLU A 196 -2.60 7.22 19.77
CA GLU A 196 -3.43 8.41 19.61
C GLU A 196 -4.64 8.14 18.69
N MET A 197 -4.46 7.38 17.61
CA MET A 197 -5.54 6.98 16.71
C MET A 197 -6.52 6.03 17.41
N GLU A 198 -6.00 5.06 18.15
CA GLU A 198 -6.81 4.11 18.92
C GLU A 198 -7.60 4.82 20.04
N ASN A 199 -7.01 5.78 20.71
CA ASN A 199 -7.68 6.61 21.72
C ASN A 199 -8.81 7.44 21.11
N ALA A 200 -8.60 8.02 19.92
CA ALA A 200 -9.63 8.77 19.22
C ALA A 200 -10.79 7.85 18.79
N TRP A 201 -10.48 6.66 18.30
CA TRP A 201 -11.48 5.66 17.95
C TRP A 201 -12.25 5.16 19.19
N SER A 202 -11.55 4.86 20.29
CA SER A 202 -12.17 4.44 21.55
C SER A 202 -13.15 5.50 22.08
N TYR A 203 -12.79 6.78 22.02
CA TYR A 203 -13.72 7.87 22.33
C TYR A 203 -14.95 7.82 21.42
N TYR A 204 -14.75 7.70 20.11
CA TYR A 204 -15.80 7.70 19.12
C TYR A 204 -16.78 6.54 19.29
N GLN A 205 -16.28 5.35 19.60
CA GLN A 205 -17.04 4.13 19.75
C GLN A 205 -17.74 4.02 21.11
N ASN A 206 -17.07 4.41 22.19
CA ASN A 206 -17.52 4.12 23.56
C ASN A 206 -18.15 5.33 24.26
N THR A 207 -17.67 6.55 24.01
CA THR A 207 -18.13 7.73 24.73
C THR A 207 -19.24 8.46 23.98
N LEU A 208 -19.04 8.75 22.72
CA LEU A 208 -19.95 9.58 21.93
C LEU A 208 -21.39 9.03 21.87
N PRO A 209 -21.65 7.74 21.60
CA PRO A 209 -23.02 7.22 21.52
C PRO A 209 -23.79 7.35 22.84
N SER A 210 -23.10 7.25 23.98
CA SER A 210 -23.71 7.35 25.30
C SER A 210 -24.11 8.80 25.68
N ARG A 211 -23.78 9.79 24.84
CA ARG A 211 -24.04 11.22 25.08
C ARG A 211 -25.16 11.79 24.22
N ILE A 212 -25.75 10.99 23.35
CA ILE A 212 -26.89 11.41 22.52
C ILE A 212 -28.15 11.47 23.37
N ASN A 213 -28.77 12.65 23.44
CA ASN A 213 -29.97 12.88 24.25
C ASN A 213 -31.19 12.08 23.73
N ASN A 214 -31.35 12.00 22.42
CA ASN A 214 -32.48 11.33 21.80
C ASN A 214 -32.01 10.49 20.61
N ILE A 215 -32.05 9.17 20.75
CA ILE A 215 -31.64 8.21 19.72
C ILE A 215 -32.50 8.27 18.44
N ASN A 216 -33.66 8.88 18.49
CA ASN A 216 -34.55 9.05 17.35
C ASN A 216 -34.41 10.42 16.66
N LYS A 217 -33.69 11.38 17.30
CA LYS A 217 -33.51 12.72 16.77
C LYS A 217 -32.12 13.24 17.16
N TYR A 218 -31.11 12.93 16.36
CA TYR A 218 -29.73 13.37 16.56
C TYR A 218 -28.99 13.46 15.24
N CYS A 219 -27.86 14.14 15.21
CA CYS A 219 -26.94 14.16 14.10
C CYS A 219 -25.49 14.17 14.60
N ILE A 220 -24.64 13.34 13.99
CA ILE A 220 -23.21 13.33 14.23
C ILE A 220 -22.50 13.76 12.95
N PHE A 221 -21.76 14.85 13.04
CA PHE A 221 -20.85 15.32 12.03
C PHE A 221 -19.44 14.84 12.39
N ASN A 222 -18.80 14.04 11.55
CA ASN A 222 -17.38 13.76 11.59
C ASN A 222 -16.71 14.50 10.46
N ILE A 223 -16.06 15.62 10.76
CA ILE A 223 -15.41 16.47 9.78
C ILE A 223 -13.89 16.38 9.97
N GLN A 224 -13.18 15.92 8.97
CA GLN A 224 -11.76 15.67 9.07
C GLN A 224 -11.04 15.80 7.73
N GLN A 225 -9.74 15.88 7.78
CA GLN A 225 -8.85 15.45 6.70
C GLN A 225 -8.47 14.00 6.92
N ARG A 226 -8.23 13.22 5.86
CA ARG A 226 -7.72 11.86 6.02
C ARG A 226 -6.27 11.90 6.52
N LEU A 227 -5.93 10.99 7.43
CA LEU A 227 -4.60 10.92 8.06
C LEU A 227 -3.98 9.54 7.92
N ALA A 228 -4.80 8.49 7.98
CA ALA A 228 -4.39 7.09 7.87
C ALA A 228 -5.58 6.24 7.39
N PRO A 229 -5.36 5.02 6.87
CA PRO A 229 -6.45 4.11 6.51
C PRO A 229 -7.36 3.77 7.70
N ASN A 230 -6.81 3.71 8.90
CA ASN A 230 -7.52 3.43 10.16
C ASN A 230 -7.79 4.70 10.99
N ASP A 231 -7.92 5.87 10.38
CA ASP A 231 -8.48 7.04 11.04
C ASP A 231 -10.00 6.87 11.30
N ILE A 232 -10.63 7.82 11.94
CA ILE A 232 -12.06 7.74 12.30
C ILE A 232 -12.93 7.43 11.07
N ALA A 233 -12.70 8.11 9.94
CA ALA A 233 -13.45 7.86 8.72
C ALA A 233 -13.19 6.45 8.16
N GLY A 234 -11.96 5.95 8.25
CA GLY A 234 -11.60 4.59 7.89
C GLY A 234 -12.30 3.55 8.75
N HIS A 235 -12.31 3.74 10.06
CA HIS A 235 -13.04 2.85 10.97
C HIS A 235 -14.54 2.86 10.70
N ILE A 236 -15.16 4.04 10.48
CA ILE A 236 -16.58 4.12 10.14
C ILE A 236 -16.89 3.37 8.84
N ARG A 237 -16.03 3.50 7.81
CA ARG A 237 -16.22 2.80 6.51
C ARG A 237 -16.10 1.28 6.62
N ASN A 238 -15.19 0.81 7.47
CA ASN A 238 -14.90 -0.62 7.62
C ASN A 238 -15.88 -1.36 8.54
N ASP A 239 -16.70 -0.65 9.30
CA ASP A 239 -17.79 -1.21 10.10
C ASP A 239 -19.11 -1.07 9.32
N GLU A 240 -19.60 -2.16 8.74
CA GLU A 240 -20.77 -2.17 7.87
C GLU A 240 -22.05 -1.62 8.56
N ALA A 241 -22.24 -1.96 9.84
CA ALA A 241 -23.38 -1.49 10.61
C ALA A 241 -23.30 0.03 10.83
N LEU A 242 -22.12 0.53 11.20
CA LEU A 242 -21.90 1.94 11.43
C LEU A 242 -21.94 2.75 10.12
N ALA A 243 -21.30 2.26 9.06
CA ALA A 243 -21.28 2.87 7.73
C ALA A 243 -22.69 3.09 7.18
N SER A 244 -23.62 2.16 7.46
CA SER A 244 -25.02 2.27 7.03
C SER A 244 -25.74 3.49 7.61
N THR A 245 -25.25 4.08 8.71
CA THR A 245 -25.83 5.25 9.36
C THR A 245 -25.22 6.58 8.91
N TYR A 246 -24.11 6.54 8.15
CA TYR A 246 -23.39 7.73 7.68
C TYR A 246 -23.55 7.97 6.18
N VAL A 247 -23.63 9.24 5.83
CA VAL A 247 -23.35 9.70 4.47
C VAL A 247 -21.88 10.08 4.41
N PHE A 248 -21.17 9.63 3.38
CA PHE A 248 -19.79 9.99 3.14
C PHE A 248 -19.70 11.04 2.04
N VAL A 249 -19.00 12.14 2.34
CA VAL A 249 -18.71 13.22 1.40
C VAL A 249 -17.19 13.42 1.39
N THR A 250 -16.56 13.02 0.30
CA THR A 250 -15.11 13.15 0.11
C THR A 250 -14.85 14.18 -0.98
N LEU A 251 -14.22 15.29 -0.62
CA LEU A 251 -13.90 16.39 -1.52
C LEU A 251 -12.37 16.56 -1.60
N PRO A 252 -11.69 15.97 -2.60
CA PRO A 252 -10.24 16.07 -2.74
C PRO A 252 -9.84 17.46 -3.27
N ALA A 253 -8.60 17.90 -3.02
CA ALA A 253 -8.07 19.14 -3.54
C ALA A 253 -8.07 19.19 -5.08
N ILE A 254 -7.89 18.04 -5.73
CA ILE A 254 -7.93 17.87 -7.19
C ILE A 254 -8.82 16.68 -7.48
N PHE A 255 -9.81 16.87 -8.34
CA PHE A 255 -10.75 15.82 -8.72
C PHE A 255 -10.15 14.92 -9.80
N GLU A 256 -10.16 13.62 -9.56
CA GLU A 256 -9.62 12.62 -10.51
C GLU A 256 -10.66 12.08 -11.48
N LYS A 257 -11.94 12.31 -11.19
CA LYS A 257 -13.09 11.97 -12.04
C LYS A 257 -13.98 13.19 -12.19
N ASP A 258 -14.83 13.19 -13.20
CA ASP A 258 -15.92 14.18 -13.29
C ASP A 258 -16.86 13.98 -12.08
N THR A 259 -16.87 14.96 -11.18
CA THR A 259 -17.58 14.85 -9.91
C THR A 259 -18.71 15.87 -9.85
N TYR A 260 -19.89 15.39 -9.53
CA TYR A 260 -21.10 16.19 -9.37
C TYR A 260 -21.53 16.20 -7.92
N VAL A 261 -21.58 17.38 -7.31
CA VAL A 261 -22.00 17.56 -5.92
C VAL A 261 -23.38 18.18 -5.87
N VAL A 262 -24.29 17.49 -5.25
CA VAL A 262 -25.69 17.93 -5.12
C VAL A 262 -25.81 18.90 -3.95
N CYS A 263 -26.31 20.08 -4.22
CA CYS A 263 -26.76 21.06 -3.25
C CYS A 263 -28.23 20.79 -2.90
N PRO A 264 -28.53 20.14 -1.75
CA PRO A 264 -29.84 19.56 -1.49
C PRO A 264 -30.93 20.62 -1.21
N ILE A 265 -30.57 21.84 -0.86
CA ILE A 265 -31.52 22.92 -0.51
C ILE A 265 -31.91 23.75 -1.74
N SER A 266 -30.94 24.18 -2.53
CA SER A 266 -31.16 24.96 -3.76
C SER A 266 -31.56 24.10 -4.96
N GLY A 267 -31.21 22.82 -4.94
CA GLY A 267 -31.37 21.93 -6.10
C GLY A 267 -30.23 22.07 -7.14
N GLU A 268 -29.26 22.91 -6.90
CA GLU A 268 -28.10 23.07 -7.80
C GLU A 268 -27.24 21.79 -7.78
N VAL A 269 -26.72 21.42 -8.95
CA VAL A 269 -25.72 20.35 -9.09
C VAL A 269 -24.41 21.00 -9.53
N VAL A 270 -23.45 21.08 -8.62
CA VAL A 270 -22.13 21.66 -8.90
C VAL A 270 -21.26 20.62 -9.58
N HIS A 271 -20.73 20.94 -10.75
CA HIS A 271 -19.84 20.07 -11.52
C HIS A 271 -18.38 20.48 -11.31
N TYR A 272 -17.57 19.51 -10.89
CA TYR A 272 -16.11 19.57 -10.85
C TYR A 272 -15.55 18.65 -11.93
N PRO A 273 -15.08 19.16 -13.07
CA PRO A 273 -14.44 18.38 -14.11
C PRO A 273 -13.20 17.62 -13.60
N LYS A 274 -12.86 16.50 -14.21
CA LYS A 274 -11.60 15.78 -13.95
C LYS A 274 -10.42 16.75 -14.10
N GLY A 275 -9.54 16.78 -13.11
CA GLY A 275 -8.38 17.69 -13.02
C GLY A 275 -8.68 19.07 -12.46
N SER A 276 -9.93 19.41 -12.20
CA SER A 276 -10.28 20.70 -11.57
C SER A 276 -9.91 20.75 -10.09
N PHE A 277 -9.82 21.97 -9.57
CA PHE A 277 -9.46 22.25 -8.19
C PHE A 277 -10.71 22.46 -7.33
N LEU A 278 -10.65 22.00 -6.07
CA LEU A 278 -11.75 22.14 -5.12
C LEU A 278 -12.05 23.62 -4.78
N TRP A 279 -11.03 24.44 -4.65
CA TRP A 279 -11.18 25.86 -4.31
C TRP A 279 -10.12 26.72 -5.01
N GLU A 280 -10.32 26.92 -6.29
CA GLU A 280 -9.38 27.65 -7.15
C GLU A 280 -9.24 29.12 -6.73
N GLU A 281 -10.34 29.77 -6.31
CA GLU A 281 -10.36 31.17 -5.93
C GLU A 281 -9.47 31.49 -4.72
N ARG A 282 -9.21 30.48 -3.87
CA ARG A 282 -8.36 30.63 -2.68
C ARG A 282 -6.94 30.15 -2.90
N PHE A 283 -6.76 29.02 -3.56
CA PHE A 283 -5.47 28.33 -3.65
C PHE A 283 -4.79 28.48 -5.02
N GLY A 284 -5.51 28.93 -6.04
CA GLY A 284 -5.03 28.91 -7.42
C GLY A 284 -4.82 27.47 -7.88
N ASN A 285 -3.57 27.02 -7.89
CA ASN A 285 -3.25 25.62 -8.10
C ASN A 285 -2.60 24.98 -6.85
N TYR A 286 -2.67 23.68 -6.74
CA TYR A 286 -2.14 22.93 -5.60
C TYR A 286 -0.70 22.43 -5.77
N GLU A 287 -0.04 22.71 -6.91
CA GLU A 287 1.31 22.18 -7.19
C GLU A 287 2.38 22.76 -6.24
N SER A 288 2.26 24.02 -5.86
CA SER A 288 3.15 24.64 -4.87
C SER A 288 3.01 23.98 -3.50
N ILE A 289 1.77 23.66 -3.11
CA ILE A 289 1.48 22.95 -1.86
C ILE A 289 2.02 21.54 -1.92
N ARG A 290 1.80 20.84 -3.04
CA ARG A 290 2.30 19.46 -3.27
C ARG A 290 3.82 19.39 -3.12
N LYS A 291 4.55 20.34 -3.73
CA LYS A 291 6.02 20.44 -3.59
C LYS A 291 6.45 20.72 -2.14
N GLN A 292 5.70 21.54 -1.42
CA GLN A 292 6.04 21.94 -0.05
C GLN A 292 5.80 20.84 0.97
N VAL A 293 4.67 20.11 0.86
CA VAL A 293 4.30 19.08 1.84
C VAL A 293 4.82 17.69 1.48
N GLY A 294 5.21 17.46 0.23
CA GLY A 294 5.64 16.17 -0.31
C GLY A 294 4.47 15.25 -0.70
N GLU A 295 4.76 14.30 -1.59
CA GLU A 295 3.74 13.47 -2.24
C GLU A 295 2.89 12.66 -1.25
N SER A 296 3.50 11.99 -0.28
CA SER A 296 2.77 11.17 0.70
C SER A 296 1.74 11.96 1.52
N ILE A 297 2.11 13.18 1.95
CA ILE A 297 1.20 14.07 2.67
C ILE A 297 0.10 14.58 1.73
N PHE A 298 0.48 14.93 0.50
CA PHE A 298 -0.45 15.43 -0.48
C PHE A 298 -1.51 14.37 -0.82
N GLN A 299 -1.10 13.12 -1.11
CA GLN A 299 -2.02 12.02 -1.36
C GLN A 299 -2.98 11.80 -0.18
N THR A 300 -2.44 11.74 1.05
CA THR A 300 -3.24 11.44 2.23
C THR A 300 -4.19 12.58 2.59
N GLN A 301 -3.68 13.81 2.78
CA GLN A 301 -4.46 14.91 3.36
C GLN A 301 -5.14 15.80 2.32
N TYR A 302 -4.59 15.91 1.10
CA TYR A 302 -5.16 16.77 0.06
C TYR A 302 -5.99 15.97 -0.94
N LEU A 303 -5.58 14.78 -1.34
CA LEU A 303 -6.39 13.92 -2.19
C LEU A 303 -7.32 12.96 -1.40
N GLN A 304 -7.29 13.03 -0.07
CA GLN A 304 -8.08 12.20 0.83
C GLN A 304 -7.85 10.69 0.64
N LYS A 305 -6.65 10.31 0.19
CA LYS A 305 -6.23 8.94 -0.06
C LYS A 305 -5.13 8.54 0.95
N PRO A 306 -5.49 8.06 2.14
CA PRO A 306 -4.51 7.74 3.17
C PRO A 306 -3.67 6.53 2.79
N ILE A 307 -2.35 6.67 2.96
CA ILE A 307 -1.37 5.60 2.75
C ILE A 307 -1.08 4.95 4.09
N ALA A 308 -1.12 3.62 4.15
CA ALA A 308 -0.80 2.88 5.37
C ALA A 308 0.72 2.88 5.61
N SER A 309 1.18 3.38 6.77
CA SER A 309 2.61 3.59 7.03
C SER A 309 3.36 2.34 7.52
N ASP A 310 2.76 1.48 8.36
CA ASP A 310 3.52 0.40 9.03
C ASP A 310 3.01 -1.03 8.80
N LYS A 311 1.81 -1.20 8.26
CA LYS A 311 1.22 -2.52 7.97
C LYS A 311 1.22 -2.89 6.48
N THR A 312 1.76 -2.02 5.62
CA THR A 312 1.90 -2.35 4.21
C THR A 312 3.14 -3.19 3.96
N VAL A 313 2.98 -4.14 3.07
CA VAL A 313 4.05 -5.06 2.67
C VAL A 313 5.15 -4.31 1.92
N VAL A 314 4.77 -3.40 1.03
CA VAL A 314 5.71 -2.63 0.21
C VAL A 314 5.90 -1.24 0.80
N LYS A 315 7.15 -0.86 1.04
CA LYS A 315 7.56 0.47 1.49
C LYS A 315 8.02 1.32 0.31
N ARG A 316 7.95 2.66 0.44
CA ARG A 316 8.35 3.58 -0.65
C ARG A 316 9.81 3.42 -1.08
N GLU A 317 10.71 3.15 -0.15
CA GLU A 317 12.12 2.88 -0.39
C GLU A 317 12.39 1.62 -1.21
N MET A 318 11.44 0.69 -1.30
CA MET A 318 11.53 -0.50 -2.14
C MET A 318 11.17 -0.24 -3.61
N ILE A 319 10.61 0.93 -3.92
CA ILE A 319 10.26 1.33 -5.28
C ILE A 319 11.48 2.00 -5.93
N VAL A 320 12.21 1.21 -6.70
CA VAL A 320 13.34 1.71 -7.52
C VAL A 320 12.78 2.23 -8.84
N GLU A 321 13.05 3.50 -9.15
CA GLU A 321 12.54 4.20 -10.32
C GLU A 321 13.66 4.50 -11.33
N LYS A 322 13.37 4.35 -12.63
CA LYS A 322 14.25 4.81 -13.71
C LYS A 322 13.45 5.44 -14.83
N ASP A 323 14.03 6.43 -15.49
CA ASP A 323 13.51 6.98 -16.72
C ASP A 323 13.82 6.05 -17.89
N LEU A 324 12.94 5.98 -18.88
CA LEU A 324 13.09 5.03 -20.01
C LEU A 324 14.45 5.10 -20.69
N PRO A 325 15.06 6.28 -20.96
CA PRO A 325 16.38 6.34 -21.59
C PRO A 325 17.52 5.74 -20.75
N ASP A 326 17.33 5.65 -19.42
CA ASP A 326 18.33 5.13 -18.48
C ASP A 326 18.18 3.62 -18.26
N THR A 327 17.31 2.97 -19.03
CA THR A 327 17.09 1.52 -18.99
C THR A 327 17.60 0.83 -20.24
N PRO A 328 17.99 -0.47 -20.20
CA PRO A 328 18.26 -1.24 -21.39
C PRO A 328 17.06 -1.21 -22.34
N GLN A 329 17.30 -1.16 -23.64
CA GLN A 329 16.23 -1.27 -24.62
C GLN A 329 15.58 -2.66 -24.56
N ILE A 330 14.27 -2.74 -24.74
CA ILE A 330 13.51 -3.99 -24.64
C ILE A 330 13.95 -5.04 -25.68
N GLU A 331 14.49 -4.59 -26.81
CA GLU A 331 15.06 -5.44 -27.85
C GLU A 331 16.32 -6.19 -27.40
N ASN A 332 16.98 -5.68 -26.35
CA ASN A 332 18.13 -6.31 -25.70
C ASN A 332 17.74 -7.13 -24.47
N ALA A 333 16.44 -7.34 -24.25
CA ALA A 333 15.96 -8.13 -23.14
C ALA A 333 16.30 -9.62 -23.28
N ASP A 334 16.65 -10.25 -22.17
CA ASP A 334 16.80 -11.71 -22.14
C ASP A 334 15.45 -12.39 -22.43
N ILE A 335 14.38 -11.87 -21.82
CA ILE A 335 13.00 -12.37 -21.99
C ILE A 335 12.04 -11.23 -21.65
N VAL A 336 10.93 -11.15 -22.39
CA VAL A 336 9.77 -10.31 -22.07
C VAL A 336 8.72 -11.15 -21.35
N TYR A 337 8.12 -10.62 -20.34
CA TYR A 337 7.10 -11.29 -19.50
C TYR A 337 5.84 -10.44 -19.41
N ALA A 338 4.71 -11.11 -19.32
CA ALA A 338 3.48 -10.53 -18.81
C ALA A 338 2.81 -11.47 -17.81
N SER A 339 2.10 -10.94 -16.83
CA SER A 339 1.27 -11.75 -15.94
C SER A 339 -0.14 -11.21 -15.92
N HIS A 340 -1.12 -12.10 -15.76
CA HIS A 340 -2.52 -11.77 -15.87
C HIS A 340 -3.31 -12.40 -14.72
N ASP A 341 -4.05 -11.57 -13.97
CA ASP A 341 -5.13 -12.03 -13.09
C ASP A 341 -6.47 -11.83 -13.82
N PHE A 342 -7.12 -12.95 -14.15
CA PHE A 342 -8.33 -12.96 -14.96
C PHE A 342 -9.59 -12.91 -14.10
N PRO A 343 -10.65 -12.21 -14.53
CA PRO A 343 -11.96 -12.24 -13.88
C PRO A 343 -12.55 -13.66 -13.89
N VAL A 344 -13.01 -14.15 -12.72
CA VAL A 344 -13.35 -15.56 -12.51
C VAL A 344 -14.79 -15.92 -12.98
N LYS A 345 -15.70 -14.98 -13.26
CA LYS A 345 -17.11 -15.29 -13.59
C LYS A 345 -17.71 -14.38 -14.66
N ASP A 346 -18.38 -15.01 -15.62
CA ASP A 346 -19.28 -14.41 -16.59
C ASP A 346 -20.57 -13.85 -15.93
N LYS A 347 -20.46 -12.80 -15.13
CA LYS A 347 -21.60 -11.98 -14.74
C LYS A 347 -21.36 -10.55 -15.18
N ASP A 348 -22.38 -9.88 -15.65
CA ASP A 348 -22.39 -8.47 -16.12
C ASP A 348 -21.91 -7.42 -15.08
N THR A 349 -21.52 -7.87 -13.89
CA THR A 349 -20.91 -7.08 -12.80
C THR A 349 -19.44 -7.43 -12.60
N SER A 350 -18.75 -7.79 -13.63
CA SER A 350 -17.47 -8.47 -13.68
C SER A 350 -16.30 -7.76 -13.00
N ASP A 351 -15.42 -8.59 -12.45
CA ASP A 351 -14.12 -8.27 -11.87
C ASP A 351 -13.16 -7.65 -12.92
N TYR A 352 -12.07 -7.05 -12.45
CA TYR A 352 -11.08 -6.42 -13.32
C TYR A 352 -10.11 -7.45 -13.89
N LEU A 353 -9.62 -7.21 -15.12
CA LEU A 353 -8.38 -7.82 -15.60
C LEU A 353 -7.21 -7.00 -15.04
N GLY A 354 -6.38 -7.64 -14.21
CA GLY A 354 -5.07 -7.13 -13.82
C GLY A 354 -3.98 -7.70 -14.74
N SER A 355 -3.19 -6.85 -15.39
CA SER A 355 -2.07 -7.28 -16.23
C SER A 355 -0.85 -6.41 -15.99
N VAL A 356 0.33 -7.04 -15.88
CA VAL A 356 1.62 -6.35 -15.70
C VAL A 356 2.62 -6.85 -16.73
N LEU A 357 3.22 -5.91 -17.47
CA LEU A 357 4.24 -6.15 -18.50
C LEU A 357 5.62 -5.77 -17.99
N ALA A 358 6.59 -6.63 -18.18
CA ALA A 358 7.98 -6.40 -17.83
C ALA A 358 8.95 -7.11 -18.77
N TYR A 359 10.18 -6.65 -18.75
CA TYR A 359 11.28 -7.38 -19.40
C TYR A 359 12.46 -7.56 -18.45
N ARG A 360 13.23 -8.59 -18.67
CA ARG A 360 14.38 -8.93 -17.85
C ARG A 360 15.68 -8.69 -18.61
N VAL A 361 16.66 -8.08 -17.92
CA VAL A 361 18.05 -8.02 -18.35
C VAL A 361 18.95 -8.40 -17.18
N GLY A 362 19.65 -9.51 -17.30
CA GLY A 362 20.47 -10.05 -16.21
C GLY A 362 19.68 -10.35 -14.94
N ALA A 363 20.05 -9.74 -13.83
CA ALA A 363 19.39 -9.89 -12.54
C ALA A 363 18.16 -8.99 -12.36
N ASN A 364 17.94 -8.00 -13.25
CA ASN A 364 16.95 -6.96 -13.06
C ASN A 364 15.68 -7.22 -13.89
N LEU A 365 14.53 -6.93 -13.28
CA LEU A 365 13.21 -6.95 -13.90
C LEU A 365 12.71 -5.51 -14.04
N TYR A 366 12.44 -5.07 -15.24
CA TYR A 366 11.99 -3.72 -15.58
C TYR A 366 10.49 -3.76 -15.86
N ILE A 367 9.70 -3.17 -14.97
CA ILE A 367 8.24 -3.05 -15.11
C ILE A 367 7.96 -1.82 -15.97
N THR A 368 7.37 -2.02 -17.14
CA THR A 368 7.22 -0.96 -18.15
C THR A 368 5.79 -0.51 -18.37
N ASP A 369 4.84 -1.42 -18.20
CA ASP A 369 3.43 -1.12 -18.44
C ASP A 369 2.53 -2.03 -17.59
N CYS A 370 1.29 -1.61 -17.40
CA CYS A 370 0.28 -2.42 -16.73
C CYS A 370 -1.12 -1.99 -17.18
N LEU A 371 -2.08 -2.88 -17.00
CA LEU A 371 -3.48 -2.65 -17.30
C LEU A 371 -4.33 -3.14 -16.11
N GLU A 372 -5.25 -2.29 -15.66
CA GLU A 372 -6.32 -2.68 -14.76
C GLU A 372 -7.63 -2.17 -15.33
N LYS A 373 -8.43 -3.06 -15.88
CA LYS A 373 -9.66 -2.67 -16.58
C LYS A 373 -10.74 -3.73 -16.45
N ARG A 374 -11.98 -3.29 -16.26
CA ARG A 374 -13.14 -4.19 -16.42
C ARG A 374 -13.26 -4.64 -17.86
N MET A 375 -13.15 -5.93 -18.09
CA MET A 375 -13.26 -6.54 -19.41
C MET A 375 -14.05 -7.84 -19.33
N ALA A 376 -14.85 -8.11 -20.38
CA ALA A 376 -15.40 -9.43 -20.58
C ALA A 376 -14.26 -10.44 -20.87
N PHE A 377 -14.42 -11.68 -20.43
CA PHE A 377 -13.40 -12.74 -20.56
C PHE A 377 -12.85 -12.85 -21.99
N VAL A 378 -13.72 -12.82 -23.02
CA VAL A 378 -13.31 -12.88 -24.42
C VAL A 378 -12.35 -11.76 -24.80
N LYS A 379 -12.62 -10.54 -24.35
CA LYS A 379 -11.75 -9.38 -24.60
C LYS A 379 -10.43 -9.47 -23.83
N SER A 380 -10.43 -10.08 -22.65
CA SER A 380 -9.20 -10.35 -21.92
C SER A 380 -8.30 -11.35 -22.66
N VAL A 381 -8.90 -12.36 -23.29
CA VAL A 381 -8.18 -13.32 -24.15
C VAL A 381 -7.60 -12.61 -25.38
N GLU A 382 -8.40 -11.80 -26.08
CA GLU A 382 -7.94 -11.00 -27.23
C GLU A 382 -6.75 -10.10 -26.88
N TYR A 383 -6.79 -9.47 -25.70
CA TYR A 383 -5.68 -8.65 -25.21
C TYR A 383 -4.39 -9.46 -25.02
N VAL A 384 -4.50 -10.65 -24.42
CA VAL A 384 -3.36 -11.56 -24.20
C VAL A 384 -2.79 -12.08 -25.54
N GLU A 385 -3.66 -12.39 -26.51
CA GLU A 385 -3.23 -12.76 -27.88
C GLU A 385 -2.48 -11.61 -28.57
N GLN A 386 -2.97 -10.37 -28.45
CA GLN A 386 -2.30 -9.18 -29.01
C GLN A 386 -0.90 -8.95 -28.45
N LEU A 387 -0.65 -9.27 -27.18
CA LEU A 387 0.69 -9.15 -26.61
C LEU A 387 1.71 -10.09 -27.30
N ASN A 388 1.30 -11.27 -27.75
CA ASN A 388 2.16 -12.17 -28.52
C ASN A 388 2.53 -11.60 -29.90
N ASP A 389 1.60 -10.87 -30.53
CA ASP A 389 1.84 -10.23 -31.83
C ASP A 389 2.84 -9.07 -31.72
N VAL A 390 2.81 -8.38 -30.59
CA VAL A 390 3.70 -7.24 -30.30
C VAL A 390 5.08 -7.69 -29.81
N TYR A 391 5.13 -8.71 -28.96
CA TYR A 391 6.37 -9.17 -28.32
C TYR A 391 6.66 -10.64 -28.69
N ALA A 392 7.44 -10.85 -29.74
CA ALA A 392 7.79 -12.19 -30.16
C ALA A 392 8.50 -12.98 -29.05
N GLY A 393 7.98 -14.15 -28.71
CA GLY A 393 8.54 -15.00 -27.64
C GLY A 393 8.26 -14.55 -26.21
N ILE A 394 7.29 -13.68 -26.00
CA ILE A 394 6.83 -13.30 -24.65
C ILE A 394 6.38 -14.52 -23.85
N ILE A 395 6.76 -14.56 -22.58
CA ILE A 395 6.22 -15.53 -21.62
C ILE A 395 5.08 -14.86 -20.85
N GLN A 396 3.89 -15.44 -20.96
CA GLN A 396 2.69 -14.95 -20.30
C GLN A 396 2.28 -15.88 -19.17
N VAL A 397 1.95 -15.33 -18.01
CA VAL A 397 1.71 -16.07 -16.78
C VAL A 397 0.29 -15.85 -16.28
N ILE A 398 -0.40 -16.93 -15.94
CA ILE A 398 -1.74 -16.90 -15.35
C ILE A 398 -1.79 -17.79 -14.11
N GLU A 399 -2.61 -17.43 -13.11
CA GLU A 399 -2.81 -18.22 -11.90
C GLU A 399 -3.62 -19.50 -12.20
N ASP A 400 -3.08 -20.66 -11.79
CA ASP A 400 -3.81 -21.95 -11.82
C ASP A 400 -4.30 -22.31 -10.42
N LYS A 401 -5.52 -21.87 -10.09
CA LYS A 401 -6.16 -22.14 -8.77
C LYS A 401 -6.62 -23.58 -8.57
N ALA A 402 -6.78 -24.36 -9.63
CA ALA A 402 -7.48 -25.64 -9.59
C ALA A 402 -6.77 -26.81 -10.29
N ASN A 403 -5.45 -26.78 -10.49
CA ASN A 403 -4.66 -27.83 -11.16
C ASN A 403 -5.28 -28.31 -12.48
N GLY A 404 -5.35 -27.42 -13.46
CA GLY A 404 -5.86 -27.74 -14.80
C GLY A 404 -7.19 -27.09 -15.12
N SER A 405 -7.36 -25.81 -14.74
CA SER A 405 -8.49 -24.99 -15.16
C SER A 405 -8.72 -25.12 -16.67
N PRO A 406 -9.95 -25.39 -17.14
CA PRO A 406 -10.27 -25.44 -18.58
C PRO A 406 -9.89 -24.15 -19.31
N VAL A 407 -9.93 -23.02 -18.60
CA VAL A 407 -9.51 -21.71 -19.12
C VAL A 407 -8.03 -21.69 -19.43
N LEU A 408 -7.19 -22.22 -18.53
CA LEU A 408 -5.75 -22.28 -18.75
C LEU A 408 -5.41 -23.19 -19.92
N GLN A 409 -6.06 -24.35 -20.05
CA GLN A 409 -5.88 -25.23 -21.19
C GLN A 409 -6.25 -24.56 -22.52
N GLN A 410 -7.41 -23.89 -22.55
CA GLN A 410 -7.85 -23.16 -23.74
C GLN A 410 -6.90 -22.02 -24.12
N LEU A 411 -6.31 -21.33 -23.13
CA LEU A 411 -5.32 -20.28 -23.37
C LEU A 411 -3.97 -20.85 -23.82
N GLN A 412 -3.52 -21.95 -23.23
CA GLN A 412 -2.27 -22.61 -23.62
C GLN A 412 -2.30 -23.13 -25.05
N ASP A 413 -3.46 -23.58 -25.53
CA ASP A 413 -3.65 -24.02 -26.92
C ASP A 413 -3.63 -22.86 -27.93
N LYS A 414 -4.00 -21.64 -27.50
CA LYS A 414 -4.13 -20.46 -28.36
C LYS A 414 -2.95 -19.49 -28.27
N VAL A 415 -2.32 -19.39 -27.10
CA VAL A 415 -1.32 -18.38 -26.80
C VAL A 415 0.03 -19.05 -26.56
N PRO A 416 0.94 -19.05 -27.54
CA PRO A 416 2.30 -19.57 -27.36
C PRO A 416 3.00 -18.86 -26.18
N GLY A 417 3.73 -19.62 -25.34
CA GLY A 417 4.44 -19.06 -24.18
C GLY A 417 3.58 -18.88 -22.91
N MET A 418 2.30 -19.28 -22.94
CA MET A 418 1.44 -19.25 -21.75
C MET A 418 1.91 -20.25 -20.68
N GLN A 419 2.11 -19.78 -19.48
CA GLN A 419 2.58 -20.57 -18.34
C GLN A 419 1.61 -20.50 -17.16
N ALA A 420 1.45 -21.62 -16.48
CA ALA A 420 0.66 -21.71 -15.26
C ALA A 420 1.49 -21.32 -14.03
N PHE A 421 1.00 -20.42 -13.21
CA PHE A 421 1.54 -20.13 -11.89
C PHE A 421 0.70 -20.82 -10.81
N GLN A 422 1.33 -21.65 -10.01
CA GLN A 422 0.65 -22.34 -8.90
C GLN A 422 1.03 -21.65 -7.57
N PRO A 423 0.14 -20.86 -6.97
CA PRO A 423 0.43 -20.11 -5.74
C PRO A 423 0.58 -21.01 -4.51
N GLY A 424 0.13 -22.26 -4.60
CA GLY A 424 0.07 -23.20 -3.47
C GLY A 424 -0.93 -22.72 -2.40
N ALA A 425 -0.56 -22.84 -1.11
CA ALA A 425 -1.37 -22.39 0.02
C ALA A 425 -1.09 -20.94 0.43
N ALA A 426 -0.18 -20.23 -0.27
CA ALA A 426 0.20 -18.88 0.09
C ALA A 426 -0.95 -17.88 -0.16
N SER A 427 -1.27 -17.07 0.86
CA SER A 427 -2.21 -15.96 0.73
C SER A 427 -1.65 -14.87 -0.20
N LYS A 428 -2.52 -13.97 -0.69
CA LYS A 428 -2.11 -12.80 -1.48
C LYS A 428 -1.05 -11.97 -0.75
N MET A 429 -1.23 -11.78 0.55
CA MET A 429 -0.29 -11.06 1.40
C MET A 429 1.08 -11.73 1.45
N GLN A 430 1.13 -13.02 1.70
CA GLN A 430 2.37 -13.80 1.71
C GLN A 430 3.07 -13.80 0.34
N ARG A 431 2.32 -13.78 -0.75
CA ARG A 431 2.88 -13.65 -2.11
C ARG A 431 3.56 -12.31 -2.30
N LEU A 432 2.88 -11.22 -1.92
CA LEU A 432 3.48 -9.88 -2.02
C LEU A 432 4.66 -9.70 -1.06
N GLU A 433 4.61 -10.24 0.15
CA GLU A 433 5.75 -10.28 1.09
C GLU A 433 6.95 -10.97 0.45
N SER A 434 6.74 -12.12 -0.20
CA SER A 434 7.82 -12.83 -0.91
C SER A 434 8.34 -12.02 -2.12
N ALA A 435 7.48 -11.34 -2.86
CA ALA A 435 7.87 -10.48 -3.97
C ALA A 435 8.63 -9.23 -3.49
N SER A 436 8.25 -8.67 -2.33
CA SER A 436 8.89 -7.48 -1.75
C SER A 436 10.36 -7.68 -1.42
N LEU A 437 10.81 -8.90 -1.18
CA LEU A 437 12.24 -9.20 -0.97
C LEU A 437 13.07 -8.85 -2.20
N TYR A 438 12.55 -9.11 -3.40
CA TYR A 438 13.22 -8.76 -4.67
C TYR A 438 13.12 -7.26 -4.98
N MET A 439 12.06 -6.60 -4.51
CA MET A 439 11.96 -5.13 -4.58
C MET A 439 13.00 -4.48 -3.65
N ASN A 440 13.10 -4.96 -2.42
CA ASN A 440 14.04 -4.44 -1.41
C ASN A 440 15.50 -4.65 -1.82
N SER A 441 15.81 -5.71 -2.57
CA SER A 441 17.15 -5.93 -3.12
C SER A 441 17.46 -5.07 -4.37
N GLY A 442 16.51 -4.25 -4.84
CA GLY A 442 16.68 -3.39 -6.02
C GLY A 442 16.58 -4.09 -7.36
N ASN A 443 16.16 -5.37 -7.39
CA ASN A 443 16.05 -6.15 -8.63
C ASN A 443 14.77 -5.87 -9.42
N VAL A 444 13.77 -5.21 -8.82
CA VAL A 444 12.53 -4.79 -9.50
C VAL A 444 12.58 -3.28 -9.70
N ILE A 445 12.55 -2.86 -10.96
CA ILE A 445 12.73 -1.47 -11.38
C ILE A 445 11.47 -1.00 -12.10
N PHE A 446 10.85 0.07 -11.64
CA PHE A 446 9.69 0.69 -12.26
C PHE A 446 10.14 1.75 -13.26
N VAL A 447 9.70 1.62 -14.53
CA VAL A 447 10.16 2.48 -15.61
C VAL A 447 9.15 3.58 -15.90
N LYS A 448 9.60 4.84 -15.91
CA LYS A 448 8.81 6.00 -16.34
C LYS A 448 8.88 6.08 -17.87
N THR A 449 7.79 5.75 -18.54
CA THR A 449 7.74 5.61 -20.00
C THR A 449 7.12 6.81 -20.71
N LYS A 450 6.34 7.64 -20.01
CA LYS A 450 5.62 8.78 -20.58
C LYS A 450 6.51 10.03 -20.58
N PHE A 451 6.91 10.50 -21.76
CA PHE A 451 7.68 11.75 -21.88
C PHE A 451 6.77 12.97 -21.90
N ASP A 452 7.03 13.92 -21.00
CA ASP A 452 6.39 15.23 -20.99
C ASP A 452 7.27 16.28 -21.69
N LYS A 453 6.79 16.75 -22.83
CA LYS A 453 7.51 17.74 -23.66
C LYS A 453 7.62 19.11 -23.02
N PHE A 454 6.73 19.47 -22.08
CA PHE A 454 6.72 20.80 -21.43
C PHE A 454 7.74 20.86 -20.28
N THR A 455 7.85 19.79 -19.51
CA THR A 455 8.79 19.70 -18.38
C THR A 455 10.12 19.08 -18.77
N ASN A 456 10.22 18.47 -19.96
CA ASN A 456 11.36 17.69 -20.44
C ASN A 456 11.75 16.56 -19.47
N THR A 457 10.74 15.90 -18.89
CA THR A 457 10.92 14.82 -17.91
C THR A 457 10.11 13.59 -18.29
N TYR A 458 10.54 12.43 -17.80
CA TYR A 458 9.75 11.20 -17.88
C TYR A 458 8.86 11.05 -16.65
N THR A 459 7.65 10.57 -16.87
CA THR A 459 6.64 10.30 -15.84
C THR A 459 6.05 8.91 -16.03
N TYR A 460 5.33 8.42 -15.04
CA TYR A 460 4.54 7.21 -15.17
C TYR A 460 3.28 7.43 -16.01
N THR A 461 2.81 6.38 -16.67
CA THR A 461 1.43 6.31 -17.15
C THR A 461 0.47 6.31 -15.95
N GLU A 462 -0.80 6.64 -16.18
CA GLU A 462 -1.83 6.60 -15.13
C GLU A 462 -1.96 5.17 -14.52
N ALA A 463 -1.90 4.15 -15.36
CA ALA A 463 -1.96 2.76 -14.93
C ALA A 463 -0.77 2.38 -14.02
N MET A 464 0.45 2.77 -14.39
CA MET A 464 1.65 2.53 -13.56
C MET A 464 1.60 3.29 -12.24
N GLN A 465 1.08 4.52 -12.25
CA GLN A 465 0.88 5.29 -11.01
C GLN A 465 -0.13 4.59 -10.08
N ASN A 466 -1.21 4.03 -10.64
CA ASN A 466 -2.18 3.24 -9.90
C ASN A 466 -1.56 1.96 -9.33
N LEU A 467 -0.78 1.21 -10.11
CA LEU A 467 -0.06 0.02 -9.63
C LEU A 467 0.82 0.37 -8.41
N ILE A 468 1.67 1.40 -8.52
CA ILE A 468 2.55 1.82 -7.42
C ILE A 468 1.73 2.23 -6.20
N THR A 469 0.65 2.99 -6.39
CA THR A 469 -0.23 3.42 -5.30
C THR A 469 -0.86 2.21 -4.60
N ARG A 470 -1.33 1.20 -5.35
CA ARG A 470 -1.92 -0.02 -4.78
C ARG A 470 -0.88 -0.87 -4.05
N LEU A 471 0.33 -1.03 -4.60
CA LEU A 471 1.43 -1.73 -3.92
C LEU A 471 1.77 -1.09 -2.57
N LEU A 472 1.85 0.25 -2.52
CA LEU A 472 2.14 1.00 -1.29
C LEU A 472 1.00 0.96 -0.26
N ASN A 473 -0.21 0.66 -0.67
CA ASN A 473 -1.40 0.62 0.20
C ASN A 473 -1.91 -0.79 0.50
N PHE A 474 -1.39 -1.83 -0.16
CA PHE A 474 -1.83 -3.19 0.08
C PHE A 474 -1.51 -3.65 1.53
N PRO A 475 -2.46 -4.26 2.27
CA PRO A 475 -3.71 -4.88 1.81
C PRO A 475 -4.97 -3.97 1.83
N PHE A 476 -4.86 -2.68 2.05
CA PHE A 476 -5.97 -1.74 2.22
C PHE A 476 -6.43 -1.11 0.89
N VAL A 477 -6.53 -1.92 -0.17
CA VAL A 477 -6.94 -1.52 -1.51
C VAL A 477 -8.33 -2.07 -1.83
N GLU A 478 -9.11 -1.30 -2.59
CA GLU A 478 -10.47 -1.71 -2.99
C GLU A 478 -10.46 -2.87 -4.00
N HIS A 479 -9.48 -2.86 -4.92
CA HIS A 479 -9.25 -3.90 -5.91
C HIS A 479 -7.78 -4.32 -5.85
N ASP A 480 -7.52 -5.61 -5.87
CA ASP A 480 -6.17 -6.17 -5.70
C ASP A 480 -5.67 -6.98 -6.92
N ASP A 481 -6.47 -7.07 -7.99
CA ASP A 481 -6.18 -7.87 -9.20
C ASP A 481 -4.81 -7.51 -9.81
N ILE A 482 -4.48 -6.21 -9.89
CA ILE A 482 -3.19 -5.77 -10.43
C ILE A 482 -2.02 -6.06 -9.46
N VAL A 483 -2.27 -6.07 -8.14
CA VAL A 483 -1.26 -6.43 -7.13
C VAL A 483 -0.98 -7.93 -7.20
N ASP A 484 -2.02 -8.73 -7.42
CA ASP A 484 -1.89 -10.18 -7.63
C ASP A 484 -1.11 -10.48 -8.92
N ALA A 485 -1.46 -9.83 -10.03
CA ALA A 485 -0.70 -9.96 -11.28
C ALA A 485 0.78 -9.55 -11.08
N PHE A 486 1.06 -8.45 -10.38
CA PHE A 486 2.42 -8.01 -10.08
C PHE A 486 3.19 -9.02 -9.22
N SER A 487 2.60 -9.47 -8.10
CA SER A 487 3.26 -10.42 -7.20
C SER A 487 3.53 -11.75 -7.90
N MET A 488 2.58 -12.24 -8.71
CA MET A 488 2.72 -13.42 -9.53
C MET A 488 3.86 -13.27 -10.54
N LEU A 489 3.94 -12.12 -11.23
CA LEU A 489 5.03 -11.85 -12.18
C LEU A 489 6.39 -11.91 -11.50
N VAL A 490 6.56 -11.15 -10.41
CA VAL A 490 7.84 -11.10 -9.69
C VAL A 490 8.23 -12.48 -9.19
N LEU A 491 7.31 -13.22 -8.58
CA LEU A 491 7.57 -14.57 -8.08
C LEU A 491 7.87 -15.53 -9.23
N PHE A 492 7.12 -15.48 -10.32
CA PHE A 492 7.39 -16.31 -11.49
C PHE A 492 8.78 -16.01 -12.05
N VAL A 493 9.12 -14.76 -12.30
CA VAL A 493 10.42 -14.38 -12.85
C VAL A 493 11.57 -14.70 -11.91
N PHE A 494 11.41 -14.53 -10.59
CA PHE A 494 12.50 -14.74 -9.63
C PHE A 494 12.48 -16.10 -8.93
N MET A 495 11.35 -16.78 -8.80
CA MET A 495 11.26 -18.12 -8.22
C MET A 495 11.13 -19.23 -9.25
N ASP A 496 10.81 -18.93 -10.50
CA ASP A 496 10.43 -19.91 -11.52
C ASP A 496 11.60 -20.46 -12.37
N ARG A 497 12.75 -20.55 -11.81
CA ARG A 497 13.50 -21.76 -12.10
C ARG A 497 13.15 -22.84 -11.07
N ARG A 498 11.82 -23.00 -10.91
CA ARG A 498 11.13 -24.08 -10.22
C ARG A 498 11.91 -24.65 -9.06
N PHE A 499 12.03 -23.82 -8.01
CA PHE A 499 12.64 -24.25 -6.75
C PHE A 499 14.15 -24.50 -6.80
N MET A 500 14.88 -24.01 -7.79
CA MET A 500 16.33 -24.10 -7.82
C MET A 500 16.93 -23.07 -6.88
N VAL A 501 17.56 -23.54 -5.83
CA VAL A 501 18.15 -22.68 -4.79
C VAL A 501 19.29 -21.81 -5.37
N TYR A 502 20.08 -22.35 -6.31
CA TYR A 502 21.25 -21.68 -6.89
C TYR A 502 21.13 -21.34 -8.39
N GLY A 503 20.08 -21.77 -9.07
CA GLY A 503 19.98 -21.80 -10.53
C GLY A 503 20.08 -20.46 -11.24
N ARG A 504 20.06 -19.32 -10.54
CA ARG A 504 20.24 -17.97 -11.09
C ARG A 504 21.55 -17.33 -10.75
N ALA A 505 21.99 -17.60 -9.54
CA ALA A 505 23.27 -17.11 -9.09
C ALA A 505 24.41 -17.82 -9.82
N PHE A 506 24.22 -19.10 -10.16
CA PHE A 506 25.15 -19.89 -10.92
C PHE A 506 24.85 -19.80 -12.43
N ASN A 507 25.83 -19.37 -13.22
CA ASN A 507 25.71 -19.20 -14.68
C ASN A 507 27.02 -19.57 -15.40
N SER A 508 27.08 -19.39 -16.71
CA SER A 508 28.26 -19.72 -17.53
C SER A 508 29.54 -19.02 -17.07
N ASP A 509 29.44 -17.83 -16.47
CA ASP A 509 30.59 -17.07 -16.00
C ASP A 509 31.23 -17.65 -14.72
N ASN A 510 30.52 -18.54 -14.03
CA ASN A 510 31.05 -19.31 -12.91
C ASN A 510 31.82 -20.57 -13.36
N ILE A 511 31.86 -20.87 -14.67
CA ILE A 511 32.51 -22.07 -15.24
C ILE A 511 33.81 -21.64 -15.90
N ILE A 512 34.91 -22.22 -15.46
CA ILE A 512 36.26 -21.89 -15.95
C ILE A 512 37.09 -23.13 -16.29
N ASP A 513 38.22 -22.94 -17.00
CA ASP A 513 39.26 -23.94 -17.16
C ASP A 513 40.36 -23.69 -16.10
N THR A 514 40.54 -24.65 -15.19
CA THR A 514 41.41 -24.49 -14.03
C THR A 514 42.84 -25.04 -14.22
N LYS A 515 43.22 -25.38 -15.51
CA LYS A 515 44.53 -26.01 -15.80
C LYS A 515 45.74 -25.23 -15.25
N ASP A 516 45.64 -23.92 -15.22
CA ASP A 516 46.72 -23.04 -14.80
C ASP A 516 46.65 -22.67 -13.30
N ILE A 517 45.69 -23.19 -12.56
CA ILE A 517 45.51 -22.90 -11.14
C ILE A 517 46.40 -23.85 -10.31
N SER A 518 47.22 -23.25 -9.44
CA SER A 518 48.10 -24.01 -8.54
C SER A 518 47.31 -24.85 -7.55
N ARG A 519 47.65 -26.13 -7.44
CA ARG A 519 47.04 -27.07 -6.48
C ARG A 519 47.79 -27.18 -5.16
N LYS A 520 48.74 -26.28 -4.87
CA LYS A 520 49.59 -26.36 -3.67
C LYS A 520 48.82 -26.02 -2.38
N ASN A 521 47.87 -25.09 -2.44
CA ASN A 521 47.13 -24.59 -1.28
C ASN A 521 45.63 -24.92 -1.41
N THR A 522 45.31 -26.18 -1.69
CA THR A 522 43.93 -26.62 -1.83
C THR A 522 43.43 -27.34 -0.60
N THR A 523 42.15 -27.28 -0.35
CA THR A 523 41.45 -27.92 0.77
C THR A 523 40.37 -28.83 0.23
N ILE A 524 40.16 -29.98 0.86
CA ILE A 524 39.10 -30.92 0.52
C ILE A 524 37.93 -30.71 1.45
N PHE A 525 36.73 -30.54 0.89
CA PHE A 525 35.48 -30.51 1.60
C PHE A 525 34.67 -31.75 1.21
N PHE A 526 34.15 -32.45 2.21
CA PHE A 526 33.61 -33.78 2.06
C PHE A 526 32.23 -33.94 2.73
N ASN A 527 31.36 -34.65 2.05
CA ASN A 527 30.04 -35.05 2.55
C ASN A 527 29.78 -36.55 2.23
N LYS A 528 29.11 -37.27 3.15
CA LYS A 528 28.72 -38.66 2.96
C LYS A 528 27.27 -38.86 3.32
N GLU A 529 26.50 -39.43 2.40
CA GLU A 529 25.10 -39.79 2.58
C GLU A 529 24.92 -41.31 2.30
N GLY A 530 24.66 -42.10 3.34
CA GLY A 530 24.58 -43.54 3.19
C GLY A 530 25.89 -44.13 2.62
N ASP A 531 25.81 -44.82 1.48
CA ASP A 531 26.98 -45.40 0.77
C ASP A 531 27.60 -44.41 -0.23
N VAL A 532 27.02 -43.21 -0.39
CA VAL A 532 27.46 -42.24 -1.40
C VAL A 532 28.44 -41.28 -0.78
N TRP A 533 29.62 -41.17 -1.39
CA TRP A 533 30.71 -40.30 -1.00
C TRP A 533 30.90 -39.22 -2.03
N LYS A 534 30.93 -37.96 -1.58
CA LYS A 534 31.12 -36.75 -2.41
C LYS A 534 32.18 -35.86 -1.81
N ALA A 535 33.16 -35.45 -2.60
CA ALA A 535 34.16 -34.51 -2.16
C ALA A 535 34.53 -33.49 -3.22
N LEU A 536 34.88 -32.29 -2.81
CA LEU A 536 35.37 -31.20 -3.64
C LEU A 536 36.76 -30.78 -3.19
N GLU A 537 37.66 -30.64 -4.16
CA GLU A 537 38.95 -29.95 -3.97
C GLU A 537 38.76 -28.49 -4.34
N ILE A 538 38.99 -27.59 -3.40
CA ILE A 538 38.77 -26.15 -3.54
C ILE A 538 40.06 -25.37 -3.27
N ALA A 539 40.37 -24.42 -4.16
CA ALA A 539 41.49 -23.47 -4.01
C ALA A 539 40.96 -22.06 -3.76
N PRO A 540 41.43 -21.33 -2.74
CA PRO A 540 41.20 -19.89 -2.66
C PRO A 540 42.15 -19.18 -3.65
N LEU A 541 41.61 -18.28 -4.44
CA LEU A 541 42.36 -17.34 -5.27
C LEU A 541 42.35 -15.97 -4.58
N TYR A 542 43.51 -15.56 -4.10
CA TYR A 542 43.73 -14.26 -3.47
C TYR A 542 44.08 -13.24 -4.56
N SER A 543 43.10 -12.41 -4.91
CA SER A 543 43.23 -11.24 -5.76
C SER A 543 42.71 -10.02 -5.01
N GLU A 544 42.38 -8.92 -5.69
CA GLU A 544 41.67 -7.77 -5.06
C GLU A 544 40.36 -8.23 -4.39
N GLU A 545 39.73 -9.27 -4.97
CA GLU A 545 38.60 -9.97 -4.36
C GLU A 545 38.90 -11.45 -4.25
N THR A 546 38.77 -12.05 -3.05
CA THR A 546 39.01 -13.48 -2.85
C THR A 546 37.94 -14.30 -3.57
N LYS A 547 38.35 -15.26 -4.39
CA LYS A 547 37.50 -16.21 -5.10
C LYS A 547 37.81 -17.63 -4.68
N LEU A 548 36.75 -18.47 -4.66
CA LEU A 548 36.92 -19.91 -4.46
C LEU A 548 36.80 -20.64 -5.80
N CYS A 549 37.78 -21.46 -6.12
CA CYS A 549 37.78 -22.28 -7.32
C CYS A 549 37.63 -23.77 -6.97
N VAL A 550 36.56 -24.39 -7.46
CA VAL A 550 36.38 -25.84 -7.43
C VAL A 550 37.23 -26.44 -8.54
N LEU A 551 38.25 -27.20 -8.20
CA LEU A 551 39.24 -27.75 -9.12
C LEU A 551 38.94 -29.19 -9.53
N ARG A 552 38.41 -29.98 -8.62
CA ARG A 552 38.05 -31.38 -8.84
C ARG A 552 36.88 -31.80 -7.98
N GLU A 553 36.15 -32.78 -8.49
CA GLU A 553 35.12 -33.50 -7.76
C GLU A 553 35.39 -35.00 -7.74
N ILE A 554 34.91 -35.69 -6.70
CA ILE A 554 34.87 -37.14 -6.65
C ILE A 554 33.52 -37.60 -6.13
N LEU A 555 32.93 -38.56 -6.82
CA LEU A 555 31.68 -39.22 -6.47
C LEU A 555 31.88 -40.74 -6.58
N PHE A 556 31.63 -41.46 -5.51
CA PHE A 556 31.67 -42.93 -5.54
C PHE A 556 30.71 -43.54 -4.52
N LYS A 557 30.38 -44.80 -4.72
CA LYS A 557 29.71 -45.63 -3.72
C LYS A 557 30.69 -46.63 -3.17
N ALA A 558 30.78 -46.70 -1.86
CA ALA A 558 31.64 -47.68 -1.19
C ALA A 558 31.19 -47.85 0.27
N ASP A 559 31.57 -49.00 0.86
CA ASP A 559 31.59 -49.13 2.29
C ASP A 559 32.58 -48.16 2.95
N VAL A 560 32.61 -48.09 4.28
CA VAL A 560 33.43 -47.09 4.98
C VAL A 560 34.91 -47.28 4.74
N GLU A 561 35.38 -48.55 4.68
CA GLU A 561 36.82 -48.87 4.56
C GLU A 561 37.35 -48.49 3.14
N SER A 562 36.69 -49.00 2.10
CA SER A 562 37.04 -48.68 0.71
C SER A 562 36.83 -47.16 0.39
N GLY A 563 35.84 -46.54 1.03
CA GLY A 563 35.58 -45.12 0.89
C GLY A 563 36.67 -44.24 1.47
N LEU A 564 37.20 -44.62 2.64
CA LEU A 564 38.30 -43.94 3.29
C LEU A 564 39.62 -44.04 2.48
N GLU A 565 39.92 -45.15 1.88
CA GLU A 565 41.08 -45.31 1.01
C GLU A 565 41.03 -44.43 -0.22
N LYS A 566 39.84 -44.35 -0.86
CA LYS A 566 39.63 -43.49 -2.03
C LYS A 566 39.71 -42.01 -1.66
N LEU A 567 39.13 -41.61 -0.55
CA LEU A 567 39.19 -40.24 -0.08
C LEU A 567 40.61 -39.81 0.33
N LYS A 568 41.36 -40.75 0.97
CA LYS A 568 42.78 -40.52 1.30
C LYS A 568 43.63 -40.31 0.06
N ALA A 569 43.42 -41.12 -0.98
CA ALA A 569 44.13 -40.95 -2.25
C ALA A 569 43.71 -39.60 -2.96
N PHE A 570 42.46 -39.21 -2.86
CA PHE A 570 42.00 -37.94 -3.37
C PHE A 570 42.55 -36.75 -2.62
N GLY A 571 42.64 -36.83 -1.29
CA GLY A 571 43.07 -35.81 -0.35
C GLY A 571 44.54 -35.91 0.15
N GLU A 572 45.42 -36.64 -0.55
CA GLU A 572 46.79 -36.88 -0.09
C GLU A 572 47.54 -35.55 0.16
N ASN A 573 48.09 -35.42 1.39
CA ASN A 573 48.78 -34.22 1.88
C ASN A 573 47.93 -32.90 1.93
N LYS A 574 46.61 -33.03 2.04
CA LYS A 574 45.70 -31.89 2.09
C LYS A 574 44.87 -31.83 3.37
N ARG A 575 44.39 -30.65 3.75
CA ARG A 575 43.40 -30.54 4.81
C ARG A 575 42.06 -31.08 4.33
N VAL A 576 41.32 -31.79 5.14
CA VAL A 576 40.00 -32.35 4.85
C VAL A 576 39.02 -31.85 5.88
N PHE A 577 37.96 -31.21 5.44
CA PHE A 577 36.86 -30.77 6.27
C PHE A 577 35.62 -31.67 6.01
N ILE A 578 34.93 -32.02 7.07
CA ILE A 578 33.81 -32.93 7.04
C ILE A 578 32.60 -32.31 7.70
N ASP A 579 31.43 -32.43 7.06
CA ASP A 579 30.14 -32.13 7.69
C ASP A 579 29.84 -33.13 8.83
N CYS A 580 29.35 -32.61 9.95
CA CYS A 580 29.07 -33.40 11.16
C CYS A 580 28.03 -34.49 11.01
N SER A 581 27.21 -34.48 9.97
CA SER A 581 26.26 -35.57 9.67
C SER A 581 26.93 -36.90 9.34
N ALA A 582 28.23 -36.92 9.04
CA ALA A 582 29.01 -38.10 8.65
C ALA A 582 29.73 -38.78 9.82
N THR A 583 29.11 -38.95 11.00
CA THR A 583 29.70 -39.35 12.28
C THR A 583 30.40 -40.73 12.24
N GLU A 584 29.92 -41.71 11.47
CA GLU A 584 30.55 -43.00 11.34
C GLU A 584 31.85 -42.99 10.52
N ALA A 585 31.86 -42.21 9.45
CA ALA A 585 33.06 -42.02 8.63
C ALA A 585 34.17 -41.30 9.41
N MET A 586 33.85 -40.45 10.35
CA MET A 586 34.80 -39.70 11.16
C MET A 586 35.65 -40.58 12.08
N ARG A 587 35.08 -41.63 12.70
CA ARG A 587 35.82 -42.49 13.61
C ARG A 587 36.93 -43.25 12.90
N GLY A 588 36.75 -43.58 11.63
CA GLY A 588 37.77 -44.19 10.79
C GLY A 588 38.82 -43.18 10.25
N MET A 589 38.42 -41.94 9.98
CA MET A 589 39.29 -40.94 9.37
C MET A 589 40.36 -40.38 10.32
N THR A 590 40.04 -40.14 11.58
CA THR A 590 40.96 -39.63 12.58
C THR A 590 42.18 -40.52 12.83
N THR A 591 42.09 -41.80 12.43
CA THR A 591 43.22 -42.76 12.55
C THR A 591 44.02 -42.88 11.27
N GLN A 592 43.54 -42.41 10.11
CA GLN A 592 44.17 -42.67 8.81
C GLN A 592 44.54 -41.41 8.00
N ILE A 593 43.96 -40.25 8.31
CA ILE A 593 44.24 -38.97 7.60
C ILE A 593 44.74 -37.93 8.60
N ALA A 594 45.92 -37.40 8.36
CA ALA A 594 46.69 -36.56 9.30
C ALA A 594 46.11 -35.19 9.64
N SER A 595 45.11 -34.68 8.92
CA SER A 595 44.48 -33.41 9.22
C SER A 595 43.00 -33.39 8.79
N VAL A 596 42.17 -33.97 9.64
CA VAL A 596 40.72 -33.92 9.46
C VAL A 596 40.11 -33.01 10.51
N GLU A 597 39.46 -31.96 10.07
CA GLU A 597 38.76 -31.00 10.94
C GLU A 597 37.25 -31.11 10.78
N ARG A 598 36.56 -31.00 11.90
CA ARG A 598 35.10 -31.01 11.97
C ARG A 598 34.61 -29.60 11.75
N TYR A 599 33.64 -29.42 10.87
CA TYR A 599 33.01 -28.15 10.66
C TYR A 599 31.49 -28.29 10.60
N GLU A 600 30.76 -27.44 11.31
CA GLU A 600 29.30 -27.48 11.40
C GLU A 600 28.73 -26.22 10.77
N ILE A 601 27.68 -26.38 9.96
CA ILE A 601 26.95 -25.24 9.41
C ILE A 601 26.01 -24.77 10.52
N GLU A 602 26.30 -23.62 11.12
CA GLU A 602 25.55 -23.05 12.24
C GLU A 602 24.13 -22.62 11.84
N ASP A 603 23.97 -22.11 10.63
CA ASP A 603 22.69 -21.62 10.10
C ASP A 603 22.58 -22.01 8.62
N PHE A 604 21.70 -22.95 8.34
CA PHE A 604 21.51 -23.50 7.00
C PHE A 604 20.99 -22.46 6.00
N ASP A 605 19.98 -21.68 6.39
CA ASP A 605 19.36 -20.68 5.49
C ASP A 605 20.33 -19.55 5.18
N LYS A 606 21.08 -19.10 6.16
CA LYS A 606 22.14 -18.12 6.00
C LYS A 606 23.24 -18.63 5.05
N SER A 607 23.62 -19.91 5.18
CA SER A 607 24.64 -20.52 4.32
C SER A 607 24.17 -20.62 2.86
N VAL A 608 22.89 -20.89 2.63
CA VAL A 608 22.27 -20.90 1.29
C VAL A 608 22.27 -19.48 0.70
N ALA A 609 21.89 -18.48 1.47
CA ALA A 609 21.89 -17.07 1.03
C ALA A 609 23.31 -16.58 0.66
N GLN A 610 24.31 -16.90 1.50
CA GLN A 610 25.71 -16.58 1.25
C GLN A 610 26.25 -17.26 -0.02
N THR A 611 25.88 -18.52 -0.26
CA THR A 611 26.29 -19.26 -1.46
C THR A 611 25.68 -18.63 -2.72
N ASN A 612 24.41 -18.26 -2.68
CA ASN A 612 23.76 -17.55 -3.77
C ASN A 612 24.45 -16.22 -4.09
N LEU A 613 24.77 -15.44 -3.06
CA LEU A 613 25.44 -14.17 -3.22
C LEU A 613 26.85 -14.35 -3.80
N ALA A 614 27.59 -15.34 -3.32
CA ALA A 614 28.93 -15.66 -3.83
C ALA A 614 28.94 -16.08 -5.30
N PHE A 615 27.93 -16.82 -5.77
CA PHE A 615 27.75 -17.11 -7.20
C PHE A 615 27.43 -15.84 -7.98
N SER A 616 26.48 -15.04 -7.53
CA SER A 616 26.08 -13.78 -8.18
C SER A 616 27.25 -12.81 -8.34
N MET A 617 28.13 -12.75 -7.33
CA MET A 617 29.34 -11.91 -7.33
C MET A 617 30.51 -12.56 -8.10
N LYS A 618 30.32 -13.71 -8.72
CA LYS A 618 31.39 -14.49 -9.41
C LYS A 618 32.58 -14.84 -8.51
N ARG A 619 32.31 -15.01 -7.21
CA ARG A 619 33.33 -15.40 -6.22
C ARG A 619 33.47 -16.90 -6.07
N ILE A 620 32.53 -17.70 -6.62
CA ILE A 620 32.66 -19.15 -6.80
C ILE A 620 32.83 -19.44 -8.27
N LEU A 621 33.95 -20.08 -8.59
CA LEU A 621 34.28 -20.54 -9.94
C LEU A 621 34.40 -22.07 -9.94
N ILE A 622 33.89 -22.74 -10.95
CA ILE A 622 33.86 -24.20 -11.03
C ILE A 622 34.57 -24.66 -12.30
N ASP A 623 35.48 -25.62 -12.16
CA ASP A 623 36.14 -26.23 -13.31
C ASP A 623 35.10 -26.89 -14.23
N LYS A 624 35.29 -26.72 -15.53
CA LYS A 624 34.43 -27.29 -16.56
C LYS A 624 34.30 -28.80 -16.45
N GLY A 625 35.28 -29.50 -15.89
CA GLY A 625 35.29 -30.94 -15.64
C GLY A 625 34.43 -31.39 -14.45
N CYS A 626 34.03 -30.47 -13.55
CA CYS A 626 33.17 -30.76 -12.39
C CYS A 626 31.68 -30.84 -12.81
N VAL A 627 31.34 -31.82 -13.63
CA VAL A 627 30.02 -31.96 -14.27
C VAL A 627 28.94 -32.25 -13.24
N GLN A 628 29.23 -33.12 -12.23
CA GLN A 628 28.25 -33.51 -11.24
C GLN A 628 27.96 -32.37 -10.26
N THR A 629 28.98 -31.61 -9.85
CA THR A 629 28.81 -30.41 -9.02
C THR A 629 27.88 -29.41 -9.67
N ARG A 630 28.07 -29.15 -10.96
CA ARG A 630 27.19 -28.26 -11.74
C ARG A 630 25.76 -28.81 -11.79
N SER A 631 25.59 -30.11 -12.07
CA SER A 631 24.28 -30.75 -12.08
C SER A 631 23.58 -30.69 -10.73
N ASP A 632 24.32 -30.87 -9.62
CA ASP A 632 23.76 -30.79 -8.27
C ASP A 632 23.34 -29.35 -7.94
N ILE A 633 24.14 -28.33 -8.31
CA ILE A 633 23.80 -26.92 -8.14
C ILE A 633 22.53 -26.56 -8.94
N GLU A 634 22.44 -26.99 -10.19
CA GLU A 634 21.31 -26.74 -11.07
C GLU A 634 20.03 -27.49 -10.66
N SER A 635 20.16 -28.60 -9.94
CA SER A 635 19.04 -29.43 -9.50
C SER A 635 18.63 -29.25 -8.04
N PHE A 636 19.37 -28.50 -7.22
CA PHE A 636 19.07 -28.29 -5.83
C PHE A 636 17.75 -27.50 -5.65
N LYS A 637 16.78 -28.11 -4.97
CA LYS A 637 15.38 -27.64 -4.91
C LYS A 637 14.87 -27.56 -3.48
N TYR A 638 13.87 -26.70 -3.27
CA TYR A 638 13.04 -26.71 -2.08
C TYR A 638 12.04 -27.86 -2.10
N SER A 639 11.86 -28.57 -0.98
CA SER A 639 10.77 -29.53 -0.78
C SER A 639 9.59 -28.83 -0.12
N LYS A 640 8.37 -29.07 -0.62
CA LYS A 640 7.13 -28.78 0.11
C LYS A 640 6.89 -29.90 1.11
N THR A 641 6.93 -29.59 2.42
CA THR A 641 6.38 -30.48 3.44
C THR A 641 4.94 -30.08 3.75
N LYS A 642 4.12 -31.03 4.26
CA LYS A 642 2.72 -30.81 4.67
C LYS A 642 2.57 -29.78 5.81
N ASP A 643 3.63 -29.44 6.51
CA ASP A 643 3.68 -28.49 7.62
C ASP A 643 4.40 -27.20 7.16
N GLU A 644 3.78 -26.39 6.35
CA GLU A 644 4.05 -24.99 5.94
C GLU A 644 5.50 -24.44 6.03
N THR A 645 6.49 -25.16 6.49
CA THR A 645 7.91 -24.80 6.45
C THR A 645 8.57 -25.42 5.23
N ALA A 646 9.02 -24.59 4.30
CA ALA A 646 9.82 -25.06 3.17
C ALA A 646 11.10 -25.72 3.70
N LYS A 647 11.21 -27.04 3.55
CA LYS A 647 12.46 -27.75 3.82
C LYS A 647 13.17 -28.05 2.51
N TYR A 648 14.48 -27.88 2.50
CA TYR A 648 15.29 -28.24 1.36
C TYR A 648 15.27 -29.76 1.15
N ILE A 649 15.27 -30.20 -0.12
CA ILE A 649 15.41 -31.63 -0.43
C ILE A 649 16.89 -31.98 -0.24
N THR A 650 17.22 -32.58 0.88
CA THR A 650 18.58 -32.94 1.27
C THR A 650 19.20 -34.05 0.43
N GLN A 651 18.43 -34.86 -0.27
CA GLN A 651 18.90 -36.07 -0.99
C GLN A 651 19.82 -35.81 -2.20
N LYS A 652 20.08 -34.55 -2.60
CA LYS A 652 21.01 -34.22 -3.69
C LYS A 652 21.95 -33.05 -3.34
N ASP A 653 22.12 -32.76 -2.06
CA ASP A 653 22.86 -31.58 -1.60
C ASP A 653 24.38 -31.81 -1.44
N GLY A 654 24.86 -33.04 -1.60
CA GLY A 654 26.22 -33.39 -1.20
C GLY A 654 27.35 -32.51 -1.71
N PHE A 655 27.42 -32.17 -2.99
CA PHE A 655 28.44 -31.25 -3.50
C PHE A 655 28.16 -29.79 -3.11
N VAL A 656 26.90 -29.43 -3.02
CA VAL A 656 26.50 -28.09 -2.58
C VAL A 656 26.77 -27.90 -1.10
N ALA A 657 26.61 -28.95 -0.26
CA ALA A 657 27.02 -28.94 1.13
C ALA A 657 28.52 -28.71 1.28
N CYS A 658 29.33 -29.33 0.46
CA CYS A 658 30.79 -29.09 0.41
C CYS A 658 31.12 -27.63 0.07
N LEU A 659 30.39 -27.00 -0.86
CA LEU A 659 30.57 -25.58 -1.21
C LEU A 659 30.19 -24.65 -0.06
N ARG A 660 29.10 -24.95 0.64
CA ARG A 660 28.67 -24.17 1.81
C ARG A 660 29.67 -24.25 2.95
N LEU A 661 30.20 -25.43 3.22
CA LEU A 661 31.29 -25.64 4.19
C LEU A 661 32.54 -24.82 3.82
N ALA A 662 32.90 -24.83 2.54
CA ALA A 662 34.06 -24.08 2.07
C ALA A 662 33.87 -22.56 2.26
N LEU A 663 32.71 -22.03 1.93
CA LEU A 663 32.40 -20.61 2.12
C LEU A 663 32.46 -20.19 3.59
N GLN A 664 31.93 -21.01 4.48
CA GLN A 664 31.97 -20.75 5.91
C GLN A 664 33.39 -20.80 6.45
N TYR A 665 34.17 -21.79 6.02
CA TYR A 665 35.59 -21.94 6.43
C TYR A 665 36.46 -20.77 6.00
N TYR A 666 36.29 -20.28 4.76
CA TYR A 666 37.05 -19.14 4.26
C TYR A 666 36.49 -17.77 4.73
N GLY A 667 35.62 -17.77 5.74
CA GLY A 667 35.22 -16.58 6.49
C GLY A 667 34.33 -15.60 5.77
N GLY A 668 33.30 -16.12 5.07
CA GLY A 668 32.32 -15.25 4.43
C GLY A 668 33.00 -14.29 3.47
N ILE A 669 33.35 -14.77 2.31
CA ILE A 669 33.96 -13.99 1.19
C ILE A 669 32.97 -12.92 0.65
N VAL A 670 31.96 -12.58 1.43
CA VAL A 670 30.91 -11.61 1.10
C VAL A 670 30.91 -10.49 2.09
#